data_dfaad62347be651f9114f1daf1154344
#
_entry.id   dfaad62347be651f9114f1daf1154344
#
_cell.length_a   1.000
_cell.length_b   1.000
_cell.length_c   1.000
_cell.angle_alpha   90.00
_cell.angle_beta   90.00
_cell.angle_gamma   90.00
#
_symmetry.space_group_name_H-M   'P 1'
#
loop_
_entity.id
_entity.type
_entity.pdbx_description
1 polymer ?
#
loop_
_entity_poly.entity_id
_entity_poly.type
_entity_poly.pdbx_seq_one_letter_code
_entity_poly.pdbx_strand_id
1 'polypeptide(L)'
;MLRPQIHQHSQTSTPLFLLPKPFIHGNSHLSVFPKSSSLFPAKTKAIRAGNKARKIKAAANLDVKKSTKVKAVVTVNRTVGGLVSGVGIDHGLDKITDLLGKSLLLELVSSDLDPKTGLEKTKVSGYARKKDAEGEEVIYEANLVVPSGFGDVGAIYVENGHQNEMFIKSIELDGFPIGTLKFVCNSWVQSESKQKRLFFTAKSYLPSETPDGLKKAREQEIANLRGDGEGERKAGERIYDYDVYNDLGNPDSNEDLKRPVLGSKELPYPRRCRTGRARTKTDPNSESRSIGTVYVPRDEEFAEVKQLTFGAKTVYSVLHAIVPSIETSIVDSNLGFPYFTAIDSLFNEGINLPALNQNGVKDTLPNLIKTHKDRVESVLAFETPDTMERDRFFWFRDEEFGRQTLAGLNPMSIQLVTEWPLKSELDPDVYGPAESAITTQMIEEEIGGFMTVEEAVKQKKLFMLDYHDLFLPYVSKVRQLENTTLYGSRAVFFLTPEDTLRPLAIELVRPPMDGKPQWKQAFRPEWHSTGFWLWRFAKAHVLAHDSAYHQLISHWLRTHACTEPYIIAANRQLSEMHPIYRLLHPHFRYTMEINALARLALINAGGVIESTFSPGKYSMEMCSVIYDKQWRFDHQGLPNDLISRGMAVEDPSAPHGVKLTIEDYPYASDGLILWDTLKTWVTDYVNHYYTDSTIVTSDEELQAFWTEVRTVGHGDKNDEPWWPELNTTDDLINIITTIVWVTSAHHAAVNFGQYTYAGYFPNRPTIARMKMPTEDPTDSDWKIFTEKPEAVLMTTFPSQVQATKVMAILDVLSHHSPDEEYMGKDMETAWAEEPLIKAAFEKFNGKLTELEGIIDERNANPELRNRNGAGIVPYELLKPFSESGVTGKGVPYSISI
;
A
#
# COMPACT_ATOMS: atom_id res chain seq x y z
N MET A 1 30.41 -7.82 -52.57
CA MET A 1 29.53 -6.84 -53.26
C MET A 1 28.16 -7.46 -53.36
N LEU A 2 27.26 -7.02 -52.51
CA LEU A 2 25.81 -7.03 -52.68
C LEU A 2 25.22 -6.34 -51.40
N ARG A 3 24.67 -5.13 -51.62
CA ARG A 3 23.94 -4.37 -50.63
C ARG A 3 22.52 -4.95 -50.51
N PRO A 4 21.95 -5.11 -49.33
CA PRO A 4 20.52 -5.29 -49.17
C PRO A 4 19.83 -3.93 -49.12
N GLN A 5 18.70 -3.82 -49.77
CA GLN A 5 17.76 -2.70 -49.75
C GLN A 5 17.09 -2.62 -48.38
N ILE A 6 17.02 -1.39 -47.89
CA ILE A 6 16.29 -1.00 -46.66
C ILE A 6 14.83 -0.82 -47.10
N HIS A 7 13.93 -1.64 -46.56
CA HIS A 7 12.50 -1.36 -46.52
C HIS A 7 12.21 -0.51 -45.25
N GLN A 8 11.72 0.71 -45.54
CA GLN A 8 11.14 1.55 -44.48
C GLN A 8 9.85 0.90 -43.98
N HIS A 9 9.85 0.50 -42.71
CA HIS A 9 8.63 0.27 -41.95
C HIS A 9 8.40 1.45 -41.01
N SER A 10 7.14 1.88 -41.02
CA SER A 10 6.59 3.01 -40.28
C SER A 10 6.91 2.93 -38.78
N GLN A 11 7.38 4.04 -38.24
CA GLN A 11 7.57 4.29 -36.82
C GLN A 11 6.22 4.21 -36.09
N THR A 12 6.02 3.20 -35.28
CA THR A 12 5.06 3.25 -34.18
C THR A 12 5.76 3.91 -33.00
N SER A 13 5.40 5.14 -32.72
CA SER A 13 5.85 5.89 -31.57
C SER A 13 5.30 5.24 -30.30
N THR A 14 6.15 4.60 -29.52
CA THR A 14 5.88 4.18 -28.15
C THR A 14 5.67 5.44 -27.30
N PRO A 15 4.59 5.57 -26.54
CA PRO A 15 4.40 6.73 -25.69
C PRO A 15 5.48 6.75 -24.60
N LEU A 16 6.26 7.82 -24.55
CA LEU A 16 7.12 8.13 -23.43
C LEU A 16 6.28 8.25 -22.15
N PHE A 17 6.59 7.44 -21.16
CA PHE A 17 6.06 7.60 -19.81
C PHE A 17 6.57 8.91 -19.22
N LEU A 18 5.74 9.95 -19.25
CA LEU A 18 5.92 11.15 -18.45
C LEU A 18 5.39 10.85 -17.04
N LEU A 19 6.30 10.70 -16.10
CA LEU A 19 5.95 10.71 -14.69
C LEU A 19 5.40 12.06 -14.28
N PRO A 20 4.48 12.09 -13.31
CA PRO A 20 3.91 13.34 -12.83
C PRO A 20 5.02 14.23 -12.27
N LYS A 21 5.04 15.48 -12.72
CA LYS A 21 5.84 16.52 -12.09
C LYS A 21 5.36 16.68 -10.64
N PRO A 22 6.25 16.92 -9.68
CA PRO A 22 5.82 17.36 -8.36
C PRO A 22 4.99 18.63 -8.52
N PHE A 23 3.86 18.69 -7.82
CA PHE A 23 2.86 19.72 -7.90
C PHE A 23 3.46 21.11 -7.66
N ILE A 24 3.34 21.99 -8.64
CA ILE A 24 3.45 23.41 -8.45
C ILE A 24 2.12 24.00 -8.90
N HIS A 25 1.30 24.43 -7.95
CA HIS A 25 0.13 25.24 -8.26
C HIS A 25 0.55 26.63 -8.70
N GLY A 26 0.33 26.94 -9.95
CA GLY A 26 0.45 28.28 -10.47
C GLY A 26 -0.64 28.51 -11.52
N ASN A 27 -1.78 29.02 -11.09
CA ASN A 27 -2.81 29.53 -11.99
C ASN A 27 -2.35 30.87 -12.58
N SER A 28 -2.08 30.93 -13.87
CA SER A 28 -2.05 32.17 -14.62
C SER A 28 -2.92 32.04 -15.87
N HIS A 29 -4.18 32.41 -15.75
CA HIS A 29 -5.02 32.72 -16.90
C HIS A 29 -4.75 34.14 -17.39
N LEU A 30 -4.07 34.27 -18.50
CA LEU A 30 -4.07 35.48 -19.31
C LEU A 30 -5.13 35.30 -20.41
N SER A 31 -6.26 35.94 -20.23
CA SER A 31 -7.25 36.12 -21.29
C SER A 31 -7.03 37.46 -21.94
N VAL A 32 -6.72 37.45 -23.21
CA VAL A 32 -6.67 38.64 -24.08
C VAL A 32 -8.11 38.96 -24.51
N PHE A 33 -8.57 40.15 -24.18
CA PHE A 33 -9.80 40.73 -24.77
C PHE A 33 -9.46 41.86 -25.73
N PRO A 34 -10.13 41.97 -26.89
CA PRO A 34 -9.97 43.13 -27.78
C PRO A 34 -10.79 44.32 -27.34
N LYS A 35 -10.19 45.51 -27.56
CA LYS A 35 -10.82 46.82 -27.35
C LYS A 35 -11.95 47.09 -28.34
N SER A 36 -13.06 47.63 -27.86
CA SER A 36 -13.87 48.58 -28.64
C SER A 36 -14.46 49.67 -27.76
N SER A 37 -14.51 50.83 -28.36
CA SER A 37 -14.68 52.17 -27.83
C SER A 37 -16.13 52.61 -27.60
N SER A 38 -16.26 53.54 -26.69
CA SER A 38 -16.97 54.85 -26.77
C SER A 38 -18.25 55.08 -25.96
N LEU A 39 -18.20 56.22 -25.30
CA LEU A 39 -19.12 57.29 -25.08
C LEU A 39 -19.84 57.45 -23.72
N PHE A 40 -19.44 58.53 -23.07
CA PHE A 40 -20.12 59.31 -22.00
C PHE A 40 -21.41 60.04 -22.49
N PRO A 41 -22.17 60.82 -21.66
CA PRO A 41 -22.27 60.94 -20.21
C PRO A 41 -23.74 61.06 -19.68
N ALA A 42 -23.94 61.01 -18.38
CA ALA A 42 -24.99 61.90 -17.77
C ALA A 42 -24.86 62.02 -16.25
N LYS A 43 -24.93 63.23 -15.81
CA LYS A 43 -25.04 63.72 -14.41
C LYS A 43 -26.30 63.28 -13.73
N THR A 44 -26.27 63.02 -12.43
CA THR A 44 -27.27 63.61 -11.51
C THR A 44 -26.90 63.45 -10.03
N LYS A 45 -26.85 64.56 -9.39
CA LYS A 45 -27.30 65.04 -8.07
C LYS A 45 -27.09 64.18 -6.82
N ALA A 46 -26.24 64.72 -5.99
CA ALA A 46 -26.19 64.45 -4.56
C ALA A 46 -27.48 64.87 -3.85
N ILE A 47 -28.03 63.97 -3.06
CA ILE A 47 -28.97 64.30 -2.02
C ILE A 47 -28.34 63.99 -0.66
N ARG A 48 -28.04 65.06 0.07
CA ARG A 48 -27.73 65.01 1.51
C ARG A 48 -28.99 64.61 2.27
N ALA A 49 -28.95 63.50 3.01
CA ALA A 49 -29.88 63.24 4.09
C ALA A 49 -29.09 63.00 5.36
N GLY A 50 -29.50 63.76 6.36
CA GLY A 50 -28.69 64.00 7.54
C GLY A 50 -28.65 62.87 8.57
N ASN A 51 -27.58 62.91 9.29
CA ASN A 51 -27.31 62.16 10.46
C ASN A 51 -28.43 62.20 11.53
N LYS A 52 -28.82 61.03 11.98
CA LYS A 52 -29.13 60.79 13.38
C LYS A 52 -28.64 59.42 13.75
N ALA A 53 -27.40 59.34 14.16
CA ALA A 53 -26.85 58.19 14.87
C ALA A 53 -27.58 58.06 16.20
N ARG A 54 -28.56 57.18 16.29
CA ARG A 54 -29.04 56.61 17.56
C ARG A 54 -27.95 55.65 18.07
N LYS A 55 -27.19 56.10 19.06
CA LYS A 55 -26.45 55.21 19.94
C LYS A 55 -27.43 54.30 20.65
N ILE A 56 -27.54 53.06 20.15
CA ILE A 56 -28.08 51.96 20.96
C ILE A 56 -26.91 51.50 21.82
N LYS A 57 -26.86 52.03 23.05
CA LYS A 57 -26.10 51.39 24.15
C LYS A 57 -26.86 50.11 24.48
N ALA A 58 -26.45 48.99 23.84
CA ALA A 58 -26.69 47.70 24.41
C ALA A 58 -25.77 47.61 25.63
N ALA A 59 -26.32 47.81 26.81
CA ALA A 59 -25.65 47.46 28.05
C ALA A 59 -25.60 45.97 28.17
N ALA A 60 -24.61 45.36 27.62
CA ALA A 60 -24.13 44.05 28.08
C ALA A 60 -23.25 44.35 29.32
N ASN A 61 -23.87 44.44 30.49
CA ASN A 61 -23.18 44.23 31.76
C ASN A 61 -22.80 42.74 31.81
N LEU A 62 -21.80 42.33 31.06
CA LEU A 62 -21.10 41.11 31.31
C LEU A 62 -20.25 41.31 32.56
N ASP A 63 -20.52 40.45 33.54
CA ASP A 63 -19.82 40.36 34.83
C ASP A 63 -18.32 40.10 34.54
N VAL A 64 -17.53 41.16 34.36
CA VAL A 64 -16.09 41.12 34.04
C VAL A 64 -15.26 40.52 35.19
N LYS A 65 -15.88 40.14 36.32
CA LYS A 65 -15.20 39.65 37.53
C LYS A 65 -14.94 38.13 37.57
N LYS A 66 -15.34 37.36 36.56
CA LYS A 66 -15.16 35.88 36.55
C LYS A 66 -14.87 35.33 35.14
N SER A 67 -13.91 35.90 34.41
CA SER A 67 -13.43 35.31 33.12
C SER A 67 -12.01 34.81 33.24
N THR A 68 -11.73 33.66 32.63
CA THR A 68 -10.37 33.07 32.52
C THR A 68 -9.68 33.57 31.27
N LYS A 69 -8.47 34.09 31.44
CA LYS A 69 -7.61 34.41 30.29
C LYS A 69 -6.87 33.15 29.84
N VAL A 70 -7.08 32.77 28.61
CA VAL A 70 -6.48 31.58 28.01
C VAL A 70 -5.57 32.03 26.87
N LYS A 71 -4.34 31.54 26.90
CA LYS A 71 -3.37 31.72 25.82
C LYS A 71 -3.46 30.49 24.91
N ALA A 72 -3.74 30.68 23.62
CA ALA A 72 -3.66 29.63 22.60
C ALA A 72 -2.33 29.76 21.84
N VAL A 73 -1.64 28.65 21.71
CA VAL A 73 -0.41 28.51 20.92
C VAL A 73 -0.68 27.52 19.80
N VAL A 74 -0.55 27.95 18.55
CA VAL A 74 -0.74 27.11 17.36
C VAL A 74 0.61 26.87 16.72
N THR A 75 1.00 25.62 16.61
CA THR A 75 2.22 25.19 15.91
C THR A 75 1.87 24.78 14.49
N VAL A 76 2.50 25.44 13.54
CA VAL A 76 2.29 25.22 12.09
C VAL A 76 3.62 24.83 11.48
N ASN A 77 3.65 23.74 10.68
CA ASN A 77 4.84 23.40 9.92
C ASN A 77 5.01 24.35 8.73
N ARG A 78 6.25 24.80 8.50
CA ARG A 78 6.59 25.46 7.25
C ARG A 78 6.55 24.44 6.12
N THR A 79 5.77 24.72 5.09
CA THR A 79 5.79 23.90 3.88
C THR A 79 7.11 24.11 3.13
N VAL A 80 7.88 23.04 2.90
CA VAL A 80 9.15 23.04 2.15
C VAL A 80 8.91 23.33 0.65
N GLY A 81 7.67 23.28 0.20
CA GLY A 81 7.27 23.68 -1.15
C GLY A 81 7.80 25.05 -1.60
N GLY A 82 8.13 25.93 -0.68
CA GLY A 82 8.86 27.17 -0.93
C GLY A 82 10.34 26.98 -1.25
N LEU A 83 10.96 25.87 -0.86
CA LEU A 83 12.38 25.59 -1.11
C LEU A 83 12.63 24.84 -2.44
N VAL A 84 11.68 24.00 -2.86
CA VAL A 84 11.78 23.23 -4.11
C VAL A 84 11.40 24.08 -5.34
N SER A 85 10.56 25.09 -5.17
CA SER A 85 10.11 25.93 -6.28
C SER A 85 11.12 27.01 -6.70
N GLY A 86 12.25 27.18 -6.05
CA GLY A 86 13.32 28.10 -6.48
C GLY A 86 12.88 29.55 -6.77
N VAL A 87 11.62 29.89 -6.49
CA VAL A 87 11.00 31.20 -6.67
C VAL A 87 10.40 31.59 -5.33
N GLY A 88 11.22 32.14 -4.48
CA GLY A 88 10.79 32.80 -3.25
C GLY A 88 9.93 34.02 -3.56
N ILE A 89 8.68 33.78 -3.93
CA ILE A 89 7.65 34.82 -3.89
C ILE A 89 6.90 34.60 -2.59
N ASP A 90 7.42 35.16 -1.52
CA ASP A 90 6.65 35.56 -0.36
C ASP A 90 5.50 36.44 -0.89
N HIS A 91 4.32 35.91 -1.03
CA HIS A 91 3.19 36.67 -1.54
C HIS A 91 2.90 37.83 -0.59
N GLY A 92 3.01 39.05 -1.10
CA GLY A 92 2.86 40.23 -0.31
C GLY A 92 1.52 40.37 0.42
N LEU A 93 0.49 39.60 0.00
CA LEU A 93 -0.82 39.56 0.65
C LEU A 93 -0.79 38.76 1.96
N ASP A 94 -0.06 37.64 2.04
CA ASP A 94 0.08 36.87 3.28
C ASP A 94 0.84 37.66 4.35
N LYS A 95 1.84 38.43 3.94
CA LYS A 95 2.51 39.37 4.86
C LYS A 95 1.59 40.47 5.38
N ILE A 96 0.65 40.94 4.56
CA ILE A 96 -0.36 41.93 4.98
C ILE A 96 -1.34 41.28 5.97
N THR A 97 -1.77 40.03 5.74
CA THR A 97 -2.68 39.29 6.62
C THR A 97 -2.01 39.03 7.98
N ASP A 98 -0.74 38.63 7.97
CA ASP A 98 0.06 38.48 9.21
C ASP A 98 0.24 39.82 9.93
N LEU A 99 0.54 40.89 9.19
CA LEU A 99 0.70 42.26 9.77
C LEU A 99 -0.60 42.77 10.40
N LEU A 100 -1.75 42.43 9.80
CA LEU A 100 -3.09 42.78 10.33
C LEU A 100 -3.49 41.88 11.52
N GLY A 101 -2.76 40.79 11.76
CA GLY A 101 -3.01 39.85 12.86
C GLY A 101 -4.33 39.09 12.73
N LYS A 102 -4.69 38.73 11.49
CA LYS A 102 -5.92 37.99 11.15
C LYS A 102 -5.61 36.68 10.42
N SER A 103 -4.48 36.09 10.71
CA SER A 103 -3.98 34.92 9.99
C SER A 103 -4.76 33.64 10.30
N LEU A 104 -5.08 33.41 11.57
CA LEU A 104 -5.85 32.23 12.01
C LEU A 104 -6.95 32.68 12.98
N LEU A 105 -8.20 32.34 12.65
CA LEU A 105 -9.32 32.50 13.58
C LEU A 105 -9.53 31.18 14.32
N LEU A 106 -9.47 31.27 15.65
CA LEU A 106 -9.76 30.17 16.56
C LEU A 106 -11.13 30.39 17.21
N GLU A 107 -11.98 29.35 17.22
CA GLU A 107 -13.29 29.38 17.88
C GLU A 107 -13.44 28.17 18.80
N LEU A 108 -13.39 28.40 20.11
CA LEU A 108 -13.57 27.35 21.12
C LEU A 108 -15.03 26.91 21.20
N VAL A 109 -15.24 25.61 21.31
CA VAL A 109 -16.54 24.95 21.50
C VAL A 109 -16.63 24.38 22.91
N SER A 110 -17.71 24.68 23.62
CA SER A 110 -17.94 24.14 24.95
C SER A 110 -18.46 22.71 24.87
N SER A 111 -18.03 21.87 25.81
CA SER A 111 -18.57 20.52 26.01
C SER A 111 -19.99 20.54 26.56
N ASP A 112 -20.45 21.68 27.16
CA ASP A 112 -21.74 21.82 27.79
C ASP A 112 -22.71 22.64 26.95
N LEU A 113 -24.02 22.38 27.09
CA LEU A 113 -25.07 23.26 26.59
C LEU A 113 -25.28 24.46 27.52
N ASP A 114 -25.88 25.52 26.99
CA ASP A 114 -26.36 26.64 27.81
C ASP A 114 -27.55 26.16 28.69
N PRO A 115 -27.41 26.23 30.03
CA PRO A 115 -28.42 25.68 30.92
C PRO A 115 -29.77 26.43 30.87
N LYS A 116 -29.82 27.62 30.28
CA LYS A 116 -31.06 28.41 30.14
C LYS A 116 -31.81 28.09 28.87
N THR A 117 -31.07 27.80 27.79
CA THR A 117 -31.66 27.62 26.46
C THR A 117 -31.68 26.18 26.00
N GLY A 118 -30.87 25.32 26.59
CA GLY A 118 -30.65 23.96 26.12
C GLY A 118 -29.93 23.88 24.76
N LEU A 119 -29.37 24.99 24.29
CA LEU A 119 -28.64 25.07 23.00
C LEU A 119 -27.11 25.15 23.22
N GLU A 120 -26.37 24.96 22.16
CA GLU A 120 -24.91 25.15 22.16
C GLU A 120 -24.55 26.55 22.68
N LYS A 121 -23.53 26.63 23.53
CA LYS A 121 -23.00 27.92 24.03
C LYS A 121 -22.39 28.73 22.89
N THR A 122 -22.43 30.05 23.01
CA THR A 122 -21.77 30.94 22.07
C THR A 122 -20.25 30.66 22.07
N LYS A 123 -19.68 30.39 20.91
CA LYS A 123 -18.25 30.11 20.72
C LYS A 123 -17.41 31.32 21.19
N VAL A 124 -16.27 31.02 21.79
CA VAL A 124 -15.26 32.02 22.15
C VAL A 124 -14.26 32.13 21.04
N SER A 125 -14.18 33.31 20.41
CA SER A 125 -13.35 33.51 19.20
C SER A 125 -12.18 34.43 19.46
N GLY A 126 -11.05 34.20 18.76
CA GLY A 126 -9.88 35.04 18.76
C GLY A 126 -8.96 34.77 17.59
N TYR A 127 -8.26 35.81 17.13
CA TYR A 127 -7.26 35.68 16.08
C TYR A 127 -5.89 35.39 16.66
N ALA A 128 -5.26 34.29 16.19
CA ALA A 128 -3.87 33.99 16.47
C ALA A 128 -2.97 34.79 15.53
N ARG A 129 -1.94 35.40 16.10
CA ARG A 129 -0.93 36.20 15.39
C ARG A 129 0.38 35.48 15.36
N LYS A 130 1.07 35.55 14.23
CA LYS A 130 2.43 35.03 14.10
C LYS A 130 3.32 35.71 15.13
N LYS A 131 4.01 34.89 15.93
CA LYS A 131 4.91 35.37 17.00
C LYS A 131 6.35 35.12 16.64
N ASP A 132 6.66 33.86 16.28
CA ASP A 132 8.01 33.40 16.06
C ASP A 132 8.10 32.39 14.94
N ALA A 133 9.31 32.08 14.48
CA ALA A 133 9.58 31.07 13.47
C ALA A 133 10.94 30.46 13.82
N GLU A 134 10.92 29.30 14.44
CA GLU A 134 12.10 28.51 14.77
C GLU A 134 12.22 27.29 13.85
N GLY A 135 13.28 27.24 13.04
CA GLY A 135 13.54 26.13 12.14
C GLY A 135 12.39 25.88 11.14
N GLU A 136 11.81 24.70 11.19
CA GLU A 136 10.71 24.27 10.32
C GLU A 136 9.32 24.62 10.85
N GLU A 137 9.21 25.14 12.07
CA GLU A 137 7.94 25.46 12.71
C GLU A 137 7.69 26.98 12.77
N VAL A 138 6.42 27.34 12.67
CA VAL A 138 5.93 28.72 12.84
C VAL A 138 4.90 28.73 13.97
N ILE A 139 5.11 29.58 14.95
CA ILE A 139 4.25 29.72 16.11
C ILE A 139 3.30 30.90 15.94
N TYR A 140 2.01 30.65 16.13
CA TYR A 140 0.97 31.66 16.21
C TYR A 140 0.38 31.68 17.63
N GLU A 141 0.11 32.87 18.18
CA GLU A 141 -0.48 33.03 19.51
C GLU A 141 -1.77 33.86 19.47
N ALA A 142 -2.75 33.40 20.25
CA ALA A 142 -3.98 34.14 20.52
C ALA A 142 -4.22 34.27 22.02
N ASN A 143 -4.83 35.38 22.44
CA ASN A 143 -5.33 35.56 23.81
C ASN A 143 -6.87 35.55 23.78
N LEU A 144 -7.45 34.57 24.44
CA LEU A 144 -8.87 34.33 24.52
C LEU A 144 -9.38 34.68 25.92
N VAL A 145 -10.59 35.22 26.01
CA VAL A 145 -11.25 35.49 27.28
C VAL A 145 -12.45 34.56 27.39
N VAL A 146 -12.30 33.51 28.19
CA VAL A 146 -13.32 32.49 28.36
C VAL A 146 -14.20 32.82 29.56
N PRO A 147 -15.52 33.02 29.36
CA PRO A 147 -16.47 33.28 30.47
C PRO A 147 -16.50 32.16 31.49
N SER A 148 -16.67 32.45 32.77
CA SER A 148 -16.70 31.44 33.85
C SER A 148 -17.83 30.41 33.72
N GLY A 149 -18.87 30.69 32.96
CA GLY A 149 -19.97 29.76 32.66
C GLY A 149 -19.78 29.01 31.34
N PHE A 150 -18.63 29.10 30.71
CA PHE A 150 -18.37 28.43 29.41
C PHE A 150 -18.28 26.91 29.55
N GLY A 151 -17.80 26.39 30.69
CA GLY A 151 -17.54 24.96 30.89
C GLY A 151 -16.24 24.53 30.22
N ASP A 152 -16.05 23.23 30.08
CA ASP A 152 -14.87 22.66 29.48
C ASP A 152 -14.84 22.87 27.95
N VAL A 153 -13.65 23.06 27.41
CA VAL A 153 -13.44 23.17 25.97
C VAL A 153 -13.29 21.75 25.40
N GLY A 154 -14.22 21.35 24.54
CA GLY A 154 -14.22 20.01 23.92
C GLY A 154 -13.74 19.99 22.47
N ALA A 155 -13.81 21.13 21.76
CA ALA A 155 -13.37 21.23 20.39
C ALA A 155 -12.96 22.67 20.02
N ILE A 156 -12.25 22.78 18.90
CA ILE A 156 -11.82 24.06 18.35
C ILE A 156 -12.01 24.09 16.83
N TYR A 157 -12.69 25.14 16.32
CA TYR A 157 -12.70 25.44 14.90
C TYR A 157 -11.53 26.33 14.56
N VAL A 158 -10.89 26.04 13.43
CA VAL A 158 -9.80 26.82 12.87
C VAL A 158 -10.18 27.27 11.48
N GLU A 159 -10.02 28.57 11.22
CA GLU A 159 -10.21 29.17 9.89
C GLU A 159 -8.88 29.82 9.47
N ASN A 160 -8.38 29.43 8.31
CA ASN A 160 -7.14 29.95 7.78
C ASN A 160 -7.39 31.16 6.88
N GLY A 161 -6.93 32.33 7.30
CA GLY A 161 -7.05 33.58 6.54
C GLY A 161 -5.94 33.82 5.51
N HIS A 162 -5.02 32.86 5.32
CA HIS A 162 -4.00 32.92 4.27
C HIS A 162 -4.55 32.44 2.93
N GLN A 163 -3.85 32.76 1.85
CA GLN A 163 -4.21 32.32 0.50
C GLN A 163 -3.88 30.84 0.27
N ASN A 164 -2.86 30.34 0.98
CA ASN A 164 -2.42 28.94 0.89
C ASN A 164 -2.92 28.14 2.09
N GLU A 165 -3.07 26.85 1.90
CA GLU A 165 -3.33 25.94 3.00
C GLU A 165 -2.18 25.91 4.01
N MET A 166 -2.46 25.53 5.24
CA MET A 166 -1.50 25.44 6.34
C MET A 166 -1.61 24.07 7.01
N PHE A 167 -0.46 23.45 7.27
CA PHE A 167 -0.41 22.22 8.08
C PHE A 167 -0.28 22.59 9.55
N ILE A 168 -1.35 22.36 10.30
CA ILE A 168 -1.37 22.58 11.75
C ILE A 168 -0.95 21.29 12.46
N LYS A 169 0.15 21.37 13.21
CA LYS A 169 0.66 20.26 14.00
C LYS A 169 -0.11 20.09 15.31
N SER A 170 -0.25 21.18 16.07
CA SER A 170 -0.93 21.17 17.37
C SER A 170 -1.46 22.54 17.75
N ILE A 171 -2.45 22.52 18.66
CA ILE A 171 -2.94 23.72 19.35
C ILE A 171 -2.92 23.45 20.86
N GLU A 172 -2.29 24.33 21.60
CA GLU A 172 -2.22 24.27 23.06
C GLU A 172 -2.94 25.45 23.67
N LEU A 173 -3.77 25.20 24.67
CA LEU A 173 -4.54 26.22 25.38
C LEU A 173 -4.10 26.26 26.85
N ASP A 174 -3.34 27.28 27.22
CA ASP A 174 -2.84 27.53 28.58
C ASP A 174 -3.71 28.49 29.36
N GLY A 175 -3.86 28.27 30.66
CA GLY A 175 -4.55 29.16 31.58
C GLY A 175 -5.84 28.60 32.17
N PHE A 176 -6.19 27.34 31.86
CA PHE A 176 -7.28 26.65 32.55
C PHE A 176 -6.83 26.10 33.90
N PRO A 177 -7.74 26.01 34.89
CA PRO A 177 -7.43 25.43 36.20
C PRO A 177 -6.97 23.95 36.15
N ILE A 178 -7.41 23.23 35.14
CA ILE A 178 -7.08 21.82 34.89
C ILE A 178 -5.69 21.63 34.25
N GLY A 179 -5.01 22.71 33.88
CA GLY A 179 -3.75 22.69 33.15
C GLY A 179 -3.88 23.03 31.68
N THR A 180 -2.86 22.69 30.89
CA THR A 180 -2.82 22.90 29.44
C THR A 180 -3.68 21.90 28.72
N LEU A 181 -4.62 22.35 27.87
CA LEU A 181 -5.37 21.52 26.94
C LEU A 181 -4.63 21.44 25.61
N LYS A 182 -4.42 20.24 25.11
CA LYS A 182 -3.71 19.98 23.87
C LYS A 182 -4.65 19.36 22.82
N PHE A 183 -4.60 19.91 21.61
CA PHE A 183 -5.21 19.35 20.41
C PHE A 183 -4.10 18.92 19.46
N VAL A 184 -4.03 17.64 19.17
CA VAL A 184 -3.15 17.09 18.14
C VAL A 184 -3.90 17.18 16.83
N CYS A 185 -3.45 18.06 15.95
CA CYS A 185 -4.16 18.35 14.70
C CYS A 185 -3.62 17.52 13.54
N ASN A 186 -2.31 17.55 13.32
CA ASN A 186 -1.59 16.87 12.24
C ASN A 186 -2.37 16.86 10.90
N SER A 187 -2.93 18.00 10.54
CA SER A 187 -3.85 18.10 9.41
C SER A 187 -3.77 19.47 8.73
N TRP A 188 -4.22 19.49 7.50
CA TRP A 188 -4.26 20.68 6.65
C TRP A 188 -5.52 21.48 6.90
N VAL A 189 -5.35 22.81 6.96
CA VAL A 189 -6.44 23.79 7.00
C VAL A 189 -6.39 24.62 5.74
N GLN A 190 -7.44 24.47 4.93
CA GLN A 190 -7.60 25.17 3.64
C GLN A 190 -7.73 26.66 3.81
N SER A 191 -7.46 27.41 2.75
CA SER A 191 -7.62 28.88 2.75
C SER A 191 -9.07 29.34 2.93
N GLU A 192 -9.24 30.60 3.33
CA GLU A 192 -10.44 31.32 3.80
C GLU A 192 -11.77 31.00 3.06
N SER A 193 -11.72 30.52 1.85
CA SER A 193 -12.93 30.36 1.01
C SER A 193 -13.69 29.07 1.19
N LYS A 194 -13.26 28.13 2.07
CA LYS A 194 -13.83 26.79 2.04
C LYS A 194 -14.40 26.40 3.40
N GLN A 195 -13.95 25.59 4.17
CA GLN A 195 -14.58 25.12 5.41
C GLN A 195 -13.66 25.35 6.61
N LYS A 196 -14.25 25.77 7.74
CA LYS A 196 -13.54 25.75 9.01
C LYS A 196 -13.21 24.30 9.36
N ARG A 197 -11.96 24.07 9.74
CA ARG A 197 -11.53 22.79 10.23
C ARG A 197 -11.88 22.63 11.71
N LEU A 198 -12.46 21.52 12.08
CA LEU A 198 -12.79 21.17 13.45
C LEU A 198 -11.75 20.21 14.00
N PHE A 199 -11.27 20.46 15.21
CA PHE A 199 -10.40 19.56 15.95
C PHE A 199 -11.01 19.29 17.33
N PHE A 200 -11.02 18.03 17.73
CA PHE A 200 -11.47 17.61 19.06
C PHE A 200 -10.29 17.46 20.02
N THR A 201 -10.57 17.49 21.33
CA THR A 201 -9.57 17.12 22.33
C THR A 201 -9.14 15.67 22.19
N ALA A 202 -8.01 15.31 22.81
CA ALA A 202 -7.49 13.93 22.79
C ALA A 202 -8.41 12.91 23.50
N LYS A 203 -9.42 13.35 24.27
CA LYS A 203 -10.32 12.44 24.99
C LYS A 203 -11.27 11.68 24.06
N SER A 204 -11.39 10.37 24.28
CA SER A 204 -12.28 9.49 23.54
C SER A 204 -13.67 9.45 24.17
N TYR A 205 -14.70 9.30 23.33
CA TYR A 205 -16.10 9.18 23.77
C TYR A 205 -16.86 8.22 22.86
N LEU A 206 -17.55 7.27 23.46
CA LEU A 206 -18.59 6.53 22.78
C LEU A 206 -19.74 7.48 22.34
N PRO A 207 -20.53 7.13 21.32
CA PRO A 207 -21.64 7.97 20.89
C PRO A 207 -22.60 8.36 22.05
N SER A 208 -22.93 7.38 22.91
CA SER A 208 -23.80 7.56 24.10
C SER A 208 -23.20 8.46 25.17
N GLU A 209 -21.88 8.54 25.25
CA GLU A 209 -21.12 9.31 26.25
C GLU A 209 -20.67 10.69 25.76
N THR A 210 -20.98 11.01 24.51
CA THR A 210 -20.57 12.29 23.91
C THR A 210 -21.18 13.45 24.71
N PRO A 211 -20.36 14.41 25.17
CA PRO A 211 -20.84 15.62 25.82
C PRO A 211 -21.88 16.34 24.97
N ASP A 212 -22.98 16.76 25.58
CA ASP A 212 -24.15 17.33 24.86
C ASP A 212 -23.79 18.54 23.99
N GLY A 213 -22.79 19.35 24.38
CA GLY A 213 -22.34 20.49 23.61
C GLY A 213 -21.49 20.10 22.35
N LEU A 214 -21.10 18.83 22.24
CA LEU A 214 -20.31 18.32 21.12
C LEU A 214 -21.09 17.43 20.15
N LYS A 215 -22.27 16.93 20.52
CA LYS A 215 -23.08 15.98 19.71
C LYS A 215 -23.30 16.49 18.30
N LYS A 216 -23.75 17.72 18.14
CA LYS A 216 -24.00 18.30 16.83
C LYS A 216 -22.69 18.49 16.01
N ALA A 217 -21.61 18.89 16.67
CA ALA A 217 -20.31 19.04 16.02
C ALA A 217 -19.78 17.68 15.52
N ARG A 218 -19.96 16.60 16.30
CA ARG A 218 -19.66 15.21 15.95
C ARG A 218 -20.42 14.76 14.69
N GLU A 219 -21.74 14.91 14.69
CA GLU A 219 -22.59 14.56 13.56
C GLU A 219 -22.25 15.36 12.28
N GLN A 220 -22.01 16.67 12.44
CA GLN A 220 -21.68 17.54 11.33
C GLN A 220 -20.34 17.18 10.67
N GLU A 221 -19.32 16.84 11.47
CA GLU A 221 -18.01 16.46 10.92
C GLU A 221 -18.09 15.15 10.14
N ILE A 222 -18.78 14.13 10.67
CA ILE A 222 -19.03 12.88 9.95
C ILE A 222 -19.79 13.14 8.64
N ALA A 223 -20.80 13.99 8.67
CA ALA A 223 -21.57 14.36 7.47
C ALA A 223 -20.70 15.09 6.42
N ASN A 224 -19.77 15.95 6.87
CA ASN A 224 -18.82 16.64 6.00
C ASN A 224 -17.88 15.66 5.30
N LEU A 225 -17.42 14.62 6.00
CA LEU A 225 -16.51 13.62 5.46
C LEU A 225 -17.20 12.67 4.46
N ARG A 226 -18.50 12.42 4.63
CA ARG A 226 -19.30 11.63 3.67
C ARG A 226 -19.51 12.34 2.35
N GLY A 227 -19.64 13.67 2.35
CA GLY A 227 -19.99 14.46 1.18
C GLY A 227 -21.40 14.14 0.66
N ASP A 228 -21.68 14.55 -0.58
CA ASP A 228 -22.98 14.38 -1.24
C ASP A 228 -22.99 13.26 -2.31
N GLY A 229 -21.88 12.58 -2.54
CA GLY A 229 -21.75 11.52 -3.57
C GLY A 229 -21.67 12.04 -5.00
N GLU A 230 -21.67 13.34 -5.23
CA GLU A 230 -21.79 13.96 -6.54
C GLU A 230 -20.50 14.69 -6.97
N GLY A 231 -20.37 14.94 -8.27
CA GLY A 231 -19.31 15.75 -8.85
C GLY A 231 -17.93 15.12 -8.86
N GLU A 232 -16.98 15.81 -9.48
CA GLU A 232 -15.56 15.45 -9.49
C GLU A 232 -14.88 15.98 -8.24
N ARG A 233 -14.09 15.14 -7.59
CA ARG A 233 -13.33 15.49 -6.38
C ARG A 233 -12.16 16.40 -6.73
N LYS A 234 -11.87 17.34 -5.83
CA LYS A 234 -10.83 18.35 -6.00
C LYS A 234 -9.74 18.18 -4.96
N ALA A 235 -8.52 18.51 -5.35
CA ALA A 235 -7.41 18.56 -4.41
C ALA A 235 -7.75 19.42 -3.18
N GLY A 236 -7.38 18.91 -2.00
CA GLY A 236 -7.65 19.55 -0.72
C GLY A 236 -9.04 19.26 -0.14
N GLU A 237 -9.94 18.55 -0.82
CA GLU A 237 -11.18 18.06 -0.23
C GLU A 237 -10.90 16.88 0.71
N ARG A 238 -11.78 16.68 1.69
CA ARG A 238 -11.71 15.65 2.72
C ARG A 238 -12.90 14.71 2.64
N ILE A 239 -13.27 14.28 1.42
CA ILE A 239 -14.46 13.49 1.19
C ILE A 239 -14.06 12.04 0.94
N TYR A 240 -14.64 11.15 1.74
CA TYR A 240 -14.49 9.72 1.63
C TYR A 240 -15.75 9.16 0.96
N ASP A 241 -15.57 8.53 -0.18
CA ASP A 241 -16.66 7.97 -0.96
C ASP A 241 -16.16 6.74 -1.73
N TYR A 242 -17.07 5.88 -2.17
CA TYR A 242 -16.71 4.62 -2.82
C TYR A 242 -16.90 4.67 -4.34
N ASP A 243 -16.00 4.00 -5.04
CA ASP A 243 -16.18 3.68 -6.46
C ASP A 243 -15.54 2.33 -6.80
N VAL A 244 -15.85 1.83 -7.98
CA VAL A 244 -15.25 0.65 -8.58
C VAL A 244 -13.90 0.98 -9.22
N TYR A 245 -13.08 -0.03 -9.52
CA TYR A 245 -11.81 0.17 -10.24
C TYR A 245 -12.08 0.32 -11.74
N ASN A 246 -12.52 1.49 -12.14
CA ASN A 246 -12.80 1.87 -13.50
C ASN A 246 -11.77 2.84 -14.10
N ASP A 247 -10.68 3.08 -13.40
CA ASP A 247 -9.60 4.02 -13.72
C ASP A 247 -8.29 3.32 -14.14
N LEU A 248 -8.31 1.99 -14.29
CA LEU A 248 -7.13 1.23 -14.70
C LEU A 248 -6.82 1.34 -16.20
N GLY A 249 -7.84 1.52 -17.04
CA GLY A 249 -7.70 1.63 -18.49
C GLY A 249 -7.34 3.03 -18.98
N ASN A 250 -6.93 3.14 -20.25
CA ASN A 250 -6.75 4.42 -20.96
C ASN A 250 -7.19 4.27 -22.44
N PRO A 251 -8.45 3.87 -22.70
CA PRO A 251 -8.91 3.52 -24.05
C PRO A 251 -8.95 4.70 -25.01
N ASP A 252 -9.05 5.95 -24.51
CA ASP A 252 -9.00 7.16 -25.34
C ASP A 252 -7.61 7.38 -25.96
N SER A 253 -6.55 6.84 -25.33
CA SER A 253 -5.19 6.92 -25.88
C SER A 253 -4.91 5.81 -26.90
N ASN A 254 -5.29 4.58 -26.56
CA ASN A 254 -5.16 3.41 -27.41
C ASN A 254 -6.16 2.34 -26.95
N GLU A 255 -6.85 1.68 -27.90
CA GLU A 255 -7.80 0.58 -27.63
C GLU A 255 -7.14 -0.58 -26.84
N ASP A 256 -5.89 -0.89 -27.13
CA ASP A 256 -5.13 -1.92 -26.39
C ASP A 256 -4.94 -1.61 -24.90
N LEU A 257 -5.12 -0.35 -24.49
CA LEU A 257 -5.09 0.10 -23.12
C LEU A 257 -6.46 0.06 -22.42
N LYS A 258 -7.49 -0.48 -23.09
CA LYS A 258 -8.76 -0.75 -22.43
C LYS A 258 -8.59 -1.85 -21.38
N ARG A 259 -9.21 -1.66 -20.21
CA ARG A 259 -9.23 -2.65 -19.13
C ARG A 259 -10.65 -2.82 -18.61
N PRO A 260 -11.02 -4.03 -18.18
CA PRO A 260 -12.32 -4.25 -17.56
C PRO A 260 -12.45 -3.45 -16.28
N VAL A 261 -13.68 -3.09 -15.95
CA VAL A 261 -14.02 -2.50 -14.65
C VAL A 261 -14.07 -3.60 -13.59
N LEU A 262 -13.33 -3.43 -12.49
CA LEU A 262 -13.37 -4.37 -11.36
C LEU A 262 -14.29 -3.79 -10.27
N GLY A 263 -15.05 -4.66 -9.63
CA GLY A 263 -16.12 -4.28 -8.70
C GLY A 263 -17.48 -4.34 -9.36
N SER A 264 -17.64 -5.29 -10.30
CA SER A 264 -18.90 -5.65 -10.92
C SER A 264 -19.29 -7.08 -10.53
N LYS A 265 -20.48 -7.50 -10.96
CA LYS A 265 -20.95 -8.87 -10.72
C LYS A 265 -20.10 -9.92 -11.43
N GLU A 266 -19.53 -9.59 -12.60
CA GLU A 266 -18.67 -10.48 -13.39
C GLU A 266 -17.24 -10.49 -12.88
N LEU A 267 -16.77 -9.35 -12.35
CA LEU A 267 -15.43 -9.17 -11.82
C LEU A 267 -15.50 -8.50 -10.44
N PRO A 268 -15.91 -9.23 -9.40
CA PRO A 268 -15.99 -8.72 -8.04
C PRO A 268 -14.67 -8.17 -7.56
N TYR A 269 -14.71 -7.05 -6.82
CA TYR A 269 -13.50 -6.43 -6.29
C TYR A 269 -13.83 -5.49 -5.13
N PRO A 270 -12.92 -5.28 -4.15
CA PRO A 270 -13.13 -4.25 -3.13
C PRO A 270 -13.26 -2.87 -3.75
N ARG A 271 -13.97 -1.97 -3.08
CA ARG A 271 -14.15 -0.59 -3.57
C ARG A 271 -12.93 0.27 -3.25
N ARG A 272 -12.69 1.25 -4.09
CA ARG A 272 -11.67 2.29 -3.91
C ARG A 272 -12.29 3.65 -3.61
N CYS A 273 -11.47 4.62 -3.26
CA CYS A 273 -11.90 5.99 -3.12
C CYS A 273 -12.36 6.57 -4.47
N ARG A 274 -13.53 7.21 -4.46
CA ARG A 274 -14.14 7.82 -5.63
C ARG A 274 -13.41 9.10 -6.02
N THR A 275 -13.13 9.26 -7.31
CA THR A 275 -12.60 10.49 -7.90
C THR A 275 -13.68 11.31 -8.57
N GLY A 276 -14.72 10.67 -9.10
CA GLY A 276 -15.84 11.32 -9.80
C GLY A 276 -15.44 11.96 -11.13
N ARG A 277 -14.31 11.59 -11.71
CA ARG A 277 -13.83 12.11 -13.01
C ARG A 277 -14.78 11.73 -14.14
N ALA A 278 -14.77 12.55 -15.20
CA ALA A 278 -15.54 12.28 -16.39
C ALA A 278 -15.18 10.91 -17.00
N ARG A 279 -16.15 10.30 -17.65
CA ARG A 279 -15.94 9.04 -18.40
C ARG A 279 -15.10 9.28 -19.64
N THR A 280 -14.38 8.24 -20.10
CA THR A 280 -13.65 8.27 -21.37
C THR A 280 -14.62 8.39 -22.55
N LYS A 281 -14.13 8.89 -23.67
CA LYS A 281 -14.95 9.07 -24.88
C LYS A 281 -15.25 7.74 -25.58
N THR A 282 -14.32 6.80 -25.50
CA THR A 282 -14.38 5.52 -26.20
C THR A 282 -14.97 4.39 -25.36
N ASP A 283 -14.92 4.50 -24.01
CA ASP A 283 -15.53 3.55 -23.10
C ASP A 283 -16.27 4.26 -21.96
N PRO A 284 -17.62 4.30 -22.00
CA PRO A 284 -18.42 4.99 -21.01
C PRO A 284 -18.36 4.35 -19.62
N ASN A 285 -17.79 3.17 -19.47
CA ASN A 285 -17.62 2.51 -18.17
C ASN A 285 -16.32 2.91 -17.47
N SER A 286 -15.34 3.44 -18.22
CA SER A 286 -14.03 3.81 -17.68
C SER A 286 -13.97 5.31 -17.37
N GLU A 287 -13.30 5.68 -16.28
CA GLU A 287 -12.92 7.07 -15.99
C GLU A 287 -11.78 7.54 -16.88
N SER A 288 -11.83 8.80 -17.28
CA SER A 288 -10.72 9.43 -18.02
C SER A 288 -9.52 9.58 -17.09
N ARG A 289 -8.33 9.30 -17.63
CA ARG A 289 -7.09 9.56 -16.90
C ARG A 289 -6.72 11.02 -17.02
N SER A 290 -6.48 11.65 -15.86
CA SER A 290 -5.82 12.93 -15.77
C SER A 290 -4.31 12.70 -15.62
N ILE A 291 -3.51 13.34 -16.46
CA ILE A 291 -2.06 13.31 -16.31
C ILE A 291 -1.72 14.17 -15.09
N GLY A 292 -1.33 13.55 -13.97
CA GLY A 292 -0.68 14.23 -12.87
C GLY A 292 -1.49 14.48 -11.60
N THR A 293 -2.79 14.14 -11.52
CA THR A 293 -3.55 14.29 -10.28
C THR A 293 -4.41 13.09 -9.99
N VAL A 294 -4.12 12.41 -8.89
CA VAL A 294 -5.01 11.42 -8.29
C VAL A 294 -5.68 12.08 -7.09
N TYR A 295 -7.01 11.96 -6.96
CA TYR A 295 -7.69 12.41 -5.76
C TYR A 295 -7.46 11.41 -4.63
N VAL A 296 -7.05 11.95 -3.50
CA VAL A 296 -7.05 11.31 -2.19
C VAL A 296 -7.65 12.32 -1.21
N PRO A 297 -8.45 11.92 -0.22
CA PRO A 297 -8.85 12.83 0.84
C PRO A 297 -7.62 13.48 1.49
N ARG A 298 -7.67 14.80 1.73
CA ARG A 298 -6.48 15.58 2.12
C ARG A 298 -5.79 15.06 3.39
N ASP A 299 -6.53 14.45 4.28
CA ASP A 299 -5.97 13.88 5.52
C ASP A 299 -5.18 12.56 5.30
N GLU A 300 -5.36 11.93 4.13
CA GLU A 300 -4.67 10.68 3.76
C GLU A 300 -3.43 10.90 2.89
N GLU A 301 -3.17 12.15 2.47
CA GLU A 301 -2.00 12.48 1.66
C GLU A 301 -0.71 12.35 2.49
N PHE A 302 0.39 12.01 1.82
CA PHE A 302 1.69 11.90 2.45
C PHE A 302 2.09 13.19 3.16
N ALA A 303 2.68 13.05 4.34
CA ALA A 303 3.40 14.14 4.99
C ALA A 303 4.54 14.62 4.09
N GLU A 304 4.96 15.87 4.28
CA GLU A 304 5.94 16.52 3.40
C GLU A 304 7.27 15.75 3.34
N VAL A 305 7.76 15.25 4.48
CA VAL A 305 8.99 14.43 4.53
C VAL A 305 8.85 13.18 3.68
N LYS A 306 7.71 12.50 3.76
CA LYS A 306 7.44 11.30 2.96
C LYS A 306 7.28 11.64 1.48
N GLN A 307 6.60 12.74 1.14
CA GLN A 307 6.50 13.20 -0.25
C GLN A 307 7.87 13.48 -0.86
N LEU A 308 8.76 14.14 -0.13
CA LEU A 308 10.11 14.45 -0.60
C LEU A 308 10.96 13.19 -0.75
N THR A 309 10.92 12.31 0.24
CA THR A 309 11.72 11.08 0.25
C THR A 309 11.25 10.11 -0.82
N PHE A 310 9.95 9.88 -0.90
CA PHE A 310 9.33 9.04 -1.92
C PHE A 310 9.53 9.63 -3.32
N GLY A 311 9.33 10.95 -3.49
CA GLY A 311 9.53 11.65 -4.76
C GLY A 311 10.98 11.58 -5.24
N ALA A 312 11.96 11.81 -4.36
CA ALA A 312 13.38 11.74 -4.70
C ALA A 312 13.78 10.30 -5.11
N LYS A 313 13.29 9.28 -4.40
CA LYS A 313 13.54 7.87 -4.73
C LYS A 313 12.84 7.44 -6.00
N THR A 314 11.59 7.85 -6.19
CA THR A 314 10.86 7.59 -7.43
C THR A 314 11.59 8.19 -8.63
N VAL A 315 12.13 9.39 -8.51
CA VAL A 315 12.96 10.02 -9.57
C VAL A 315 14.24 9.21 -9.83
N TYR A 316 14.93 8.76 -8.79
CA TYR A 316 16.12 7.91 -8.91
C TYR A 316 15.79 6.56 -9.57
N SER A 317 14.71 5.91 -9.14
CA SER A 317 14.23 4.64 -9.71
C SER A 317 13.79 4.77 -11.17
N VAL A 318 13.20 5.91 -11.52
CA VAL A 318 12.85 6.24 -12.91
C VAL A 318 14.09 6.42 -13.78
N LEU A 319 15.12 7.07 -13.25
CA LEU A 319 16.41 7.18 -13.97
C LEU A 319 17.02 5.79 -14.21
N HIS A 320 17.02 4.92 -13.20
CA HIS A 320 17.47 3.52 -13.35
C HIS A 320 16.65 2.73 -14.39
N ALA A 321 15.34 2.99 -14.49
CA ALA A 321 14.45 2.31 -15.43
C ALA A 321 14.48 2.92 -16.84
N ILE A 322 14.64 4.25 -16.96
CA ILE A 322 14.60 4.96 -18.25
C ILE A 322 15.90 4.79 -19.04
N VAL A 323 17.05 4.80 -18.38
CA VAL A 323 18.33 4.82 -19.08
C VAL A 323 18.57 3.54 -19.89
N PRO A 324 18.41 2.33 -19.34
CA PRO A 324 18.46 1.12 -20.16
C PRO A 324 17.36 1.06 -21.22
N SER A 325 16.21 1.65 -20.94
CA SER A 325 15.11 1.71 -21.93
C SER A 325 15.45 2.60 -23.11
N ILE A 326 16.20 3.67 -22.91
CA ILE A 326 16.66 4.54 -24.01
C ILE A 326 17.73 3.84 -24.83
N GLU A 327 18.72 3.23 -24.19
CA GLU A 327 19.79 2.51 -24.88
C GLU A 327 19.28 1.27 -25.62
N THR A 328 18.40 0.47 -24.99
CA THR A 328 17.84 -0.75 -25.60
C THR A 328 16.69 -0.47 -26.55
N SER A 329 15.88 0.59 -26.38
CA SER A 329 14.85 0.95 -27.35
C SER A 329 15.40 1.45 -28.69
N ILE A 330 16.65 1.88 -28.69
CA ILE A 330 17.39 2.22 -29.91
C ILE A 330 17.90 0.95 -30.61
N VAL A 331 18.14 -0.14 -29.88
CA VAL A 331 18.74 -1.39 -30.38
C VAL A 331 17.72 -2.53 -30.40
N ASP A 332 17.19 -2.96 -29.24
CA ASP A 332 16.23 -4.06 -29.09
C ASP A 332 15.65 -4.08 -27.66
N SER A 333 14.35 -3.81 -27.50
CA SER A 333 13.66 -3.86 -26.19
C SER A 333 13.60 -5.25 -25.56
N ASN A 334 13.85 -6.30 -26.36
CA ASN A 334 13.83 -7.70 -25.97
C ASN A 334 15.20 -8.26 -25.64
N LEU A 335 16.22 -7.40 -25.67
CA LEU A 335 17.58 -7.81 -25.38
C LEU A 335 17.65 -8.39 -23.96
N GLY A 336 18.02 -9.69 -23.87
CA GLY A 336 18.30 -10.37 -22.59
C GLY A 336 19.73 -10.18 -22.14
N PHE A 337 20.09 -10.89 -21.08
CA PHE A 337 21.47 -10.98 -20.61
C PHE A 337 22.16 -12.14 -21.31
N PRO A 338 23.38 -11.97 -21.81
CA PRO A 338 24.07 -13.03 -22.56
C PRO A 338 24.56 -14.18 -21.67
N TYR A 339 24.79 -13.92 -20.37
CA TYR A 339 25.30 -14.89 -19.37
C TYR A 339 25.08 -14.32 -17.95
N PHE A 340 25.16 -15.15 -16.91
CA PHE A 340 24.87 -14.75 -15.53
C PHE A 340 25.74 -13.61 -15.00
N THR A 341 27.04 -13.60 -15.32
CA THR A 341 27.92 -12.51 -14.89
C THR A 341 27.63 -11.16 -15.55
N ALA A 342 26.86 -11.14 -16.65
CA ALA A 342 26.35 -9.89 -17.22
C ALA A 342 25.25 -9.27 -16.34
N ILE A 343 24.52 -10.07 -15.55
CA ILE A 343 23.58 -9.58 -14.55
C ILE A 343 24.33 -8.92 -13.39
N ASP A 344 25.46 -9.51 -12.97
CA ASP A 344 26.29 -8.98 -11.89
C ASP A 344 26.80 -7.56 -12.18
N SER A 345 26.97 -7.22 -13.46
CA SER A 345 27.41 -5.86 -13.85
C SER A 345 26.43 -4.77 -13.41
N LEU A 346 25.14 -5.06 -13.26
CA LEU A 346 24.15 -4.12 -12.76
C LEU A 346 24.46 -3.63 -11.33
N PHE A 347 25.12 -4.47 -10.54
CA PHE A 347 25.48 -4.18 -9.15
C PHE A 347 26.92 -3.64 -9.00
N ASN A 348 27.86 -4.14 -9.79
CA ASN A 348 29.28 -3.83 -9.66
C ASN A 348 29.74 -2.64 -10.51
N GLU A 349 29.29 -2.57 -11.74
CA GLU A 349 29.73 -1.56 -12.71
C GLU A 349 28.71 -0.46 -12.90
N GLY A 350 27.42 -0.78 -12.63
CA GLY A 350 26.29 0.10 -12.86
C GLY A 350 26.06 0.40 -14.33
N ILE A 351 25.19 1.36 -14.56
CA ILE A 351 24.83 1.78 -15.91
C ILE A 351 25.63 3.02 -16.27
N ASN A 352 26.52 2.93 -17.27
CA ASN A 352 27.23 4.06 -17.82
C ASN A 352 26.29 4.94 -18.63
N LEU A 353 26.24 6.23 -18.36
CA LEU A 353 25.38 7.23 -19.00
C LEU A 353 26.13 8.16 -19.97
N PRO A 354 26.72 7.68 -21.07
CA PRO A 354 27.43 8.59 -22.01
C PRO A 354 26.49 9.58 -22.71
N ALA A 355 25.21 9.24 -22.84
CA ALA A 355 24.24 10.00 -23.67
C ALA A 355 23.58 11.20 -22.98
N LEU A 356 23.63 11.34 -21.66
CA LEU A 356 23.05 12.48 -20.95
C LEU A 356 23.78 13.82 -21.20
N ASN A 357 24.95 13.76 -21.80
CA ASN A 357 25.79 14.93 -22.02
C ASN A 357 25.55 15.65 -23.36
N GLN A 358 24.80 15.09 -24.29
CA GLN A 358 24.78 15.64 -25.64
C GLN A 358 23.50 16.29 -26.14
N ASN A 359 22.31 16.00 -25.65
CA ASN A 359 21.11 16.66 -26.20
C ASN A 359 19.95 16.76 -25.20
N GLY A 360 19.71 17.94 -24.68
CA GLY A 360 18.34 18.37 -24.24
C GLY A 360 17.77 17.79 -22.95
N VAL A 361 18.31 16.73 -22.39
CA VAL A 361 17.76 16.10 -21.17
C VAL A 361 18.13 16.89 -19.90
N LYS A 362 19.14 17.75 -20.00
CA LYS A 362 19.58 18.62 -18.87
C LYS A 362 18.50 19.57 -18.35
N ASP A 363 17.53 19.95 -19.18
CA ASP A 363 16.51 20.93 -18.80
C ASP A 363 15.30 20.30 -18.11
N THR A 364 15.15 18.97 -18.19
CA THR A 364 14.05 18.22 -17.58
C THR A 364 14.41 17.58 -16.23
N LEU A 365 15.67 17.62 -15.82
CA LEU A 365 16.09 17.10 -14.52
C LEU A 365 15.75 18.08 -13.39
N PRO A 366 15.14 17.63 -12.30
CA PRO A 366 14.86 18.46 -11.13
C PRO A 366 16.13 19.12 -10.61
N ASN A 367 16.00 20.35 -10.10
CA ASN A 367 17.12 21.14 -9.56
C ASN A 367 17.90 20.45 -8.43
N LEU A 368 17.27 19.46 -7.77
CA LEU A 368 17.91 18.66 -6.72
C LEU A 368 19.09 17.83 -7.26
N ILE A 369 19.00 17.36 -8.52
CA ILE A 369 20.07 16.57 -9.16
C ILE A 369 21.19 17.50 -9.66
N LYS A 370 20.86 18.76 -9.96
CA LYS A 370 21.85 19.76 -10.41
C LYS A 370 22.83 20.17 -9.30
N THR A 371 22.44 20.09 -8.04
CA THR A 371 23.28 20.46 -6.88
C THR A 371 24.27 19.37 -6.44
N HIS A 372 24.10 18.13 -6.90
CA HIS A 372 25.04 17.03 -6.64
C HIS A 372 25.84 16.62 -7.89
N LYS A 373 26.29 17.62 -8.67
CA LYS A 373 26.94 17.44 -9.96
C LYS A 373 28.16 16.53 -9.94
N ASP A 374 28.87 16.46 -8.82
CA ASP A 374 30.09 15.65 -8.67
C ASP A 374 29.85 14.17 -8.39
N ARG A 375 28.57 13.79 -8.09
CA ARG A 375 28.17 12.37 -7.86
C ARG A 375 27.38 11.74 -9.02
N VAL A 376 26.82 12.54 -9.92
CA VAL A 376 25.99 12.06 -11.05
C VAL A 376 26.86 11.59 -12.23
N GLU A 377 28.15 11.91 -12.23
CA GLU A 377 29.12 11.35 -13.19
C GLU A 377 29.61 9.93 -12.78
N SER A 378 29.28 9.46 -11.58
CA SER A 378 29.55 8.10 -11.15
C SER A 378 28.32 7.23 -11.36
N VAL A 379 28.43 6.31 -12.24
CA VAL A 379 27.77 5.01 -12.38
C VAL A 379 26.54 4.78 -11.48
N LEU A 380 25.34 4.78 -12.07
CA LEU A 380 24.11 4.32 -11.41
C LEU A 380 24.18 2.79 -11.23
N ALA A 381 24.72 2.33 -10.12
CA ALA A 381 24.71 0.92 -9.72
C ALA A 381 23.52 0.65 -8.78
N PHE A 382 22.90 -0.51 -8.94
CA PHE A 382 21.96 -1.02 -7.95
C PHE A 382 22.72 -1.48 -6.71
N GLU A 383 22.13 -1.32 -5.54
CA GLU A 383 22.66 -1.95 -4.33
C GLU A 383 22.60 -3.48 -4.46
N THR A 384 23.64 -4.18 -4.01
CA THR A 384 23.65 -5.64 -4.06
C THR A 384 22.66 -6.19 -3.04
N PRO A 385 21.67 -7.01 -3.44
CA PRO A 385 20.75 -7.63 -2.47
C PRO A 385 21.47 -8.54 -1.48
N ASP A 386 21.06 -8.54 -0.22
CA ASP A 386 21.67 -9.34 0.86
C ASP A 386 21.80 -10.84 0.50
N THR A 387 20.81 -11.39 -0.20
CA THR A 387 20.82 -12.78 -0.67
C THR A 387 21.98 -13.04 -1.62
N MET A 388 22.24 -12.12 -2.54
CA MET A 388 23.33 -12.23 -3.51
C MET A 388 24.70 -11.97 -2.86
N GLU A 389 24.78 -11.02 -1.92
CA GLU A 389 26.00 -10.72 -1.18
C GLU A 389 26.47 -11.92 -0.36
N ARG A 390 25.54 -12.62 0.29
CA ARG A 390 25.85 -13.81 1.09
C ARG A 390 26.25 -15.02 0.26
N ASP A 391 25.56 -15.29 -0.84
CA ASP A 391 25.85 -16.40 -1.74
C ASP A 391 25.24 -16.14 -3.14
N ARG A 392 26.05 -15.72 -4.09
CA ARG A 392 25.59 -15.43 -5.47
C ARG A 392 25.04 -16.63 -6.23
N PHE A 393 25.21 -17.86 -5.73
CA PHE A 393 24.66 -19.08 -6.31
C PHE A 393 23.48 -19.66 -5.54
N PHE A 394 22.98 -18.97 -4.50
CA PHE A 394 21.91 -19.48 -3.64
C PHE A 394 20.66 -19.89 -4.43
N TRP A 395 20.30 -19.17 -5.47
CA TRP A 395 19.13 -19.42 -6.30
C TRP A 395 19.19 -20.76 -7.08
N PHE A 396 20.36 -21.33 -7.29
CA PHE A 396 20.52 -22.67 -7.89
C PHE A 396 20.11 -23.79 -6.93
N ARG A 397 20.22 -23.56 -5.62
CA ARG A 397 20.02 -24.63 -4.63
C ARG A 397 18.54 -24.95 -4.48
N ASP A 398 18.23 -26.25 -4.43
CA ASP A 398 16.87 -26.74 -4.25
C ASP A 398 16.40 -26.57 -2.81
N GLU A 399 17.32 -26.63 -1.85
CA GLU A 399 17.07 -26.32 -0.45
C GLU A 399 16.59 -24.89 -0.27
N GLU A 400 17.17 -23.92 -0.97
CA GLU A 400 16.78 -22.52 -0.90
C GLU A 400 15.41 -22.28 -1.56
N PHE A 401 15.10 -22.98 -2.64
CA PHE A 401 13.77 -22.96 -3.25
C PHE A 401 12.70 -23.43 -2.25
N GLY A 402 12.95 -24.54 -1.52
CA GLY A 402 12.06 -25.02 -0.46
C GLY A 402 11.97 -24.05 0.72
N ARG A 403 13.12 -23.56 1.21
CA ARG A 403 13.19 -22.66 2.36
C ARG A 403 12.43 -21.36 2.15
N GLN A 404 12.56 -20.73 0.99
CA GLN A 404 11.88 -19.46 0.69
C GLN A 404 10.35 -19.58 0.67
N THR A 405 9.77 -20.77 0.57
CA THR A 405 8.32 -20.97 0.75
C THR A 405 7.88 -20.82 2.22
N LEU A 406 8.81 -20.92 3.18
CA LEU A 406 8.57 -20.79 4.62
C LEU A 406 9.12 -19.49 5.20
N ALA A 407 10.22 -18.99 4.64
CA ALA A 407 11.00 -17.89 5.19
C ALA A 407 11.43 -16.89 4.11
N GLY A 408 10.70 -16.77 3.04
CA GLY A 408 10.94 -15.82 1.96
C GLY A 408 9.86 -14.76 1.86
N LEU A 409 9.70 -14.24 0.65
CA LEU A 409 8.83 -13.13 0.34
C LEU A 409 7.34 -13.50 0.28
N ASN A 410 7.01 -14.76 -0.03
CA ASN A 410 5.63 -15.24 -0.17
C ASN A 410 5.36 -16.48 0.69
N PRO A 411 5.50 -16.40 2.02
CA PRO A 411 5.40 -17.57 2.89
C PRO A 411 3.96 -18.04 3.08
N MET A 412 2.97 -17.33 2.56
CA MET A 412 1.55 -17.66 2.74
C MET A 412 0.92 -18.40 1.53
N SER A 413 1.73 -18.84 0.57
CA SER A 413 1.24 -19.61 -0.58
C SER A 413 1.43 -21.11 -0.44
N ILE A 414 2.36 -21.56 0.42
CA ILE A 414 2.57 -22.99 0.67
C ILE A 414 1.38 -23.60 1.41
N GLN A 415 0.95 -24.76 0.99
CA GLN A 415 -0.18 -25.49 1.59
C GLN A 415 0.10 -26.99 1.72
N LEU A 416 -0.58 -27.64 2.66
CA LEU A 416 -0.51 -29.06 2.87
C LEU A 416 -1.23 -29.80 1.72
N VAL A 417 -0.66 -30.89 1.22
CA VAL A 417 -1.34 -31.83 0.32
C VAL A 417 -2.29 -32.70 1.15
N THR A 418 -3.58 -32.52 0.94
CA THR A 418 -4.63 -33.25 1.67
C THR A 418 -5.24 -34.41 0.87
N GLU A 419 -5.12 -34.38 -0.45
CA GLU A 419 -5.67 -35.38 -1.36
C GLU A 419 -4.63 -35.82 -2.39
N TRP A 420 -4.71 -37.11 -2.75
CA TRP A 420 -3.87 -37.74 -3.78
C TRP A 420 -4.63 -38.76 -4.58
N PRO A 421 -4.45 -38.90 -5.91
CA PRO A 421 -3.60 -38.10 -6.78
C PRO A 421 -4.09 -36.68 -7.00
N LEU A 422 -3.17 -35.74 -7.36
CA LEU A 422 -3.51 -34.36 -7.64
C LEU A 422 -4.36 -34.27 -8.92
N LYS A 423 -5.41 -33.45 -8.88
CA LYS A 423 -6.32 -33.23 -10.00
C LYS A 423 -6.66 -31.75 -10.15
N SER A 424 -7.04 -31.38 -11.37
CA SER A 424 -7.66 -30.08 -11.66
C SER A 424 -9.16 -30.14 -11.42
N GLU A 425 -9.75 -29.07 -10.94
CA GLU A 425 -11.21 -28.88 -10.82
C GLU A 425 -11.81 -28.20 -12.07
N LEU A 426 -10.95 -27.79 -13.01
CA LEU A 426 -11.38 -27.14 -14.24
C LEU A 426 -12.02 -28.15 -15.21
N ASP A 427 -12.90 -27.63 -16.08
CA ASP A 427 -13.60 -28.41 -17.09
C ASP A 427 -12.63 -29.15 -18.05
N PRO A 428 -12.57 -30.48 -18.04
CA PRO A 428 -11.65 -31.24 -18.88
C PRO A 428 -11.92 -31.13 -20.38
N ASP A 429 -13.14 -30.78 -20.79
CA ASP A 429 -13.48 -30.56 -22.19
C ASP A 429 -12.83 -29.26 -22.72
N VAL A 430 -12.57 -28.31 -21.86
CA VAL A 430 -11.94 -27.04 -22.20
C VAL A 430 -10.42 -27.07 -21.96
N TYR A 431 -10.01 -27.60 -20.80
CA TYR A 431 -8.63 -27.50 -20.32
C TYR A 431 -7.79 -28.76 -20.48
N GLY A 432 -8.46 -29.88 -20.92
CA GLY A 432 -7.86 -31.20 -21.09
C GLY A 432 -7.92 -32.04 -19.82
N PRO A 433 -7.43 -33.29 -19.86
CA PRO A 433 -7.52 -34.24 -18.77
C PRO A 433 -7.06 -33.69 -17.42
N ALA A 434 -7.90 -33.90 -16.40
CA ALA A 434 -7.74 -33.29 -15.07
C ALA A 434 -6.58 -33.85 -14.25
N GLU A 435 -6.13 -35.09 -14.52
CA GLU A 435 -5.10 -35.78 -13.79
C GLU A 435 -3.74 -35.04 -13.92
N SER A 436 -3.02 -34.92 -12.82
CA SER A 436 -1.66 -34.35 -12.78
C SER A 436 -0.65 -35.28 -13.51
N ALA A 437 0.37 -34.73 -14.10
CA ALA A 437 1.52 -35.47 -14.60
C ALA A 437 2.48 -35.90 -13.48
N ILE A 438 2.30 -35.38 -12.27
CA ILE A 438 3.05 -35.85 -11.07
C ILE A 438 2.43 -37.15 -10.59
N THR A 439 3.12 -38.26 -10.84
CA THR A 439 2.62 -39.58 -10.51
C THR A 439 3.06 -40.06 -9.13
N THR A 440 2.32 -41.03 -8.54
CA THR A 440 2.70 -41.71 -7.30
C THR A 440 4.11 -42.29 -7.41
N GLN A 441 4.43 -42.99 -8.49
CA GLN A 441 5.74 -43.59 -8.72
C GLN A 441 6.86 -42.53 -8.68
N MET A 442 6.64 -41.37 -9.34
CA MET A 442 7.63 -40.28 -9.37
C MET A 442 7.93 -39.78 -7.96
N ILE A 443 6.91 -39.55 -7.15
CA ILE A 443 7.06 -39.05 -5.79
C ILE A 443 7.76 -40.08 -4.91
N GLU A 444 7.37 -41.36 -4.99
CA GLU A 444 7.98 -42.45 -4.20
C GLU A 444 9.46 -42.66 -4.56
N GLU A 445 9.81 -42.54 -5.86
CA GLU A 445 11.20 -42.56 -6.30
C GLU A 445 12.00 -41.42 -5.69
N GLU A 446 11.45 -40.18 -5.70
CA GLU A 446 12.12 -39.00 -5.16
C GLU A 446 12.25 -39.02 -3.64
N ILE A 447 11.30 -39.57 -2.89
CA ILE A 447 11.46 -39.75 -1.44
C ILE A 447 12.29 -40.99 -1.06
N GLY A 448 12.80 -41.70 -2.07
CA GLY A 448 13.78 -42.78 -1.89
C GLY A 448 13.21 -44.05 -1.26
N GLY A 449 11.91 -44.32 -1.38
CA GLY A 449 11.24 -45.50 -0.87
C GLY A 449 11.10 -45.52 0.66
N PHE A 450 11.28 -44.41 1.35
CA PHE A 450 11.09 -44.35 2.80
C PHE A 450 9.66 -44.57 3.23
N MET A 451 8.68 -44.19 2.41
CA MET A 451 7.27 -44.39 2.63
C MET A 451 6.50 -44.30 1.30
N THR A 452 5.27 -44.74 1.30
CA THR A 452 4.36 -44.54 0.18
C THR A 452 3.81 -43.12 0.18
N VAL A 453 3.24 -42.69 -0.95
CA VAL A 453 2.59 -41.34 -1.03
C VAL A 453 1.42 -41.25 -0.06
N GLU A 454 0.63 -42.32 0.07
CA GLU A 454 -0.50 -42.38 1.00
C GLU A 454 -0.03 -42.21 2.45
N GLU A 455 1.09 -42.81 2.81
CA GLU A 455 1.70 -42.64 4.13
C GLU A 455 2.22 -41.20 4.31
N ALA A 456 2.84 -40.60 3.29
CA ALA A 456 3.35 -39.25 3.32
C ALA A 456 2.21 -38.21 3.48
N VAL A 457 1.09 -38.38 2.77
CA VAL A 457 -0.11 -37.56 2.95
C VAL A 457 -0.69 -37.75 4.36
N LYS A 458 -0.88 -38.98 4.82
CA LYS A 458 -1.38 -39.27 6.17
C LYS A 458 -0.51 -38.69 7.27
N GLN A 459 0.80 -38.70 7.10
CA GLN A 459 1.77 -38.14 8.05
C GLN A 459 2.02 -36.66 7.87
N LYS A 460 1.28 -35.97 6.97
CA LYS A 460 1.43 -34.54 6.67
C LYS A 460 2.86 -34.18 6.25
N LYS A 461 3.48 -34.98 5.38
CA LYS A 461 4.86 -34.78 4.89
C LYS A 461 4.91 -34.18 3.48
N LEU A 462 3.77 -34.03 2.78
CA LEU A 462 3.72 -33.45 1.43
C LEU A 462 3.07 -32.06 1.48
N PHE A 463 3.73 -31.11 0.84
CA PHE A 463 3.30 -29.73 0.71
C PHE A 463 3.37 -29.30 -0.75
N MET A 464 2.63 -28.25 -1.12
CA MET A 464 2.67 -27.75 -2.51
C MET A 464 2.47 -26.25 -2.60
N LEU A 465 3.02 -25.66 -3.66
CA LEU A 465 2.54 -24.45 -4.27
C LEU A 465 1.61 -24.85 -5.41
N ASP A 466 0.38 -24.39 -5.41
CA ASP A 466 -0.61 -24.69 -6.46
C ASP A 466 -1.14 -23.43 -7.12
N TYR A 467 -0.69 -23.18 -8.34
CA TYR A 467 -1.15 -22.11 -9.20
C TYR A 467 -1.83 -22.66 -10.47
N HIS A 468 -2.12 -23.98 -10.51
CA HIS A 468 -2.59 -24.64 -11.71
C HIS A 468 -3.94 -24.11 -12.18
N ASP A 469 -4.98 -24.27 -11.36
CA ASP A 469 -6.34 -23.92 -11.75
C ASP A 469 -6.56 -22.41 -11.80
N LEU A 470 -5.67 -21.65 -11.15
CA LEU A 470 -5.67 -20.21 -11.20
C LEU A 470 -5.16 -19.67 -12.53
N PHE A 471 -4.02 -20.17 -13.01
CA PHE A 471 -3.36 -19.64 -14.19
C PHE A 471 -3.74 -20.32 -15.49
N LEU A 472 -4.15 -21.58 -15.45
CA LEU A 472 -4.48 -22.35 -16.66
C LEU A 472 -5.53 -21.67 -17.55
N PRO A 473 -6.59 -21.03 -17.01
CA PRO A 473 -7.57 -20.28 -17.81
C PRO A 473 -6.98 -19.09 -18.56
N TYR A 474 -5.87 -18.55 -18.09
CA TYR A 474 -5.21 -17.38 -18.69
C TYR A 474 -4.11 -17.75 -19.68
N VAL A 475 -3.65 -19.00 -19.72
CA VAL A 475 -2.52 -19.42 -20.57
C VAL A 475 -2.77 -19.06 -22.04
N SER A 476 -3.92 -19.40 -22.62
CA SER A 476 -4.22 -19.10 -24.03
C SER A 476 -4.27 -17.59 -24.30
N LYS A 477 -4.75 -16.79 -23.35
CA LYS A 477 -4.79 -15.32 -23.45
C LYS A 477 -3.38 -14.73 -23.39
N VAL A 478 -2.56 -15.18 -22.45
CA VAL A 478 -1.19 -14.67 -22.24
C VAL A 478 -0.27 -15.07 -23.39
N ARG A 479 -0.46 -16.26 -23.98
CA ARG A 479 0.30 -16.72 -25.15
C ARG A 479 0.09 -15.87 -26.42
N GLN A 480 -0.90 -15.00 -26.44
CA GLN A 480 -1.13 -14.02 -27.51
C GLN A 480 -0.33 -12.73 -27.30
N LEU A 481 0.28 -12.56 -26.11
CA LEU A 481 1.14 -11.43 -25.79
C LEU A 481 2.57 -11.73 -26.20
N GLU A 482 3.32 -10.69 -26.50
CA GLU A 482 4.75 -10.80 -26.81
C GLU A 482 5.59 -10.84 -25.54
N ASN A 483 6.69 -11.57 -25.56
CA ASN A 483 7.73 -11.58 -24.51
C ASN A 483 7.23 -11.99 -23.12
N THR A 484 6.22 -12.80 -23.04
CA THR A 484 5.74 -13.43 -21.81
C THR A 484 5.16 -14.81 -22.12
N THR A 485 5.18 -15.66 -21.08
CA THR A 485 4.55 -16.98 -21.15
C THR A 485 3.98 -17.34 -19.79
N LEU A 486 3.00 -18.22 -19.81
CA LEU A 486 2.30 -18.68 -18.61
C LEU A 486 2.00 -20.17 -18.75
N TYR A 487 1.90 -20.86 -17.62
CA TYR A 487 1.44 -22.24 -17.45
C TYR A 487 0.50 -22.35 -16.25
N GLY A 488 -0.37 -23.34 -16.23
CA GLY A 488 -0.87 -23.90 -14.98
C GLY A 488 0.27 -24.65 -14.32
N SER A 489 0.62 -24.34 -13.07
CA SER A 489 1.78 -24.94 -12.43
C SER A 489 1.51 -25.42 -11.00
N ARG A 490 2.20 -26.50 -10.62
CA ARG A 490 2.29 -27.02 -9.27
C ARG A 490 3.74 -27.34 -8.93
N ALA A 491 4.15 -27.11 -7.68
CA ALA A 491 5.41 -27.61 -7.15
C ALA A 491 5.15 -28.38 -5.86
N VAL A 492 5.63 -29.63 -5.79
CA VAL A 492 5.44 -30.52 -4.64
C VAL A 492 6.74 -30.63 -3.85
N PHE A 493 6.61 -30.55 -2.52
CA PHE A 493 7.71 -30.61 -1.58
C PHE A 493 7.48 -31.70 -0.54
N PHE A 494 8.56 -32.26 -0.05
CA PHE A 494 8.58 -33.22 1.05
C PHE A 494 9.23 -32.63 2.29
N LEU A 495 8.54 -32.76 3.43
CA LEU A 495 9.09 -32.37 4.73
C LEU A 495 10.09 -33.43 5.21
N THR A 496 11.35 -33.05 5.24
CA THR A 496 12.44 -33.91 5.68
C THR A 496 12.41 -34.11 7.20
N PRO A 497 13.15 -35.10 7.73
CA PRO A 497 13.30 -35.26 9.18
C PRO A 497 13.92 -34.07 9.90
N GLU A 498 14.61 -33.19 9.16
CA GLU A 498 15.24 -31.97 9.65
C GLU A 498 14.34 -30.72 9.55
N ASP A 499 13.03 -30.90 9.35
CA ASP A 499 12.01 -29.84 9.18
C ASP A 499 12.25 -28.88 8.01
N THR A 500 13.02 -29.31 7.02
CA THR A 500 13.22 -28.55 5.77
C THR A 500 12.36 -29.09 4.65
N LEU A 501 11.99 -28.23 3.70
CA LEU A 501 11.22 -28.62 2.51
C LEU A 501 12.15 -28.94 1.34
N ARG A 502 12.12 -30.22 0.89
CA ARG A 502 12.82 -30.68 -0.30
C ARG A 502 11.85 -30.67 -1.48
N PRO A 503 12.12 -29.94 -2.56
CA PRO A 503 11.28 -30.02 -3.77
C PRO A 503 11.43 -31.38 -4.45
N LEU A 504 10.30 -31.99 -4.82
CA LEU A 504 10.21 -33.29 -5.45
C LEU A 504 9.91 -33.20 -6.94
N ALA A 505 8.93 -32.38 -7.31
CA ALA A 505 8.47 -32.27 -8.68
C ALA A 505 7.83 -30.90 -8.95
N ILE A 506 7.94 -30.44 -10.20
CA ILE A 506 7.22 -29.30 -10.74
C ILE A 506 6.42 -29.77 -11.94
N GLU A 507 5.12 -29.51 -11.94
CA GLU A 507 4.25 -29.69 -13.09
C GLU A 507 4.01 -28.37 -13.80
N LEU A 508 4.09 -28.38 -15.14
CA LEU A 508 3.67 -27.27 -15.99
C LEU A 508 2.67 -27.77 -17.02
N VAL A 509 1.58 -27.03 -17.19
CA VAL A 509 0.45 -27.41 -18.05
C VAL A 509 0.05 -26.27 -18.99
N ARG A 510 -0.10 -26.57 -20.25
CA ARG A 510 -0.73 -25.74 -21.26
C ARG A 510 -2.03 -26.41 -21.74
N PRO A 511 -3.17 -25.68 -21.74
CA PRO A 511 -4.44 -26.27 -22.20
C PRO A 511 -4.39 -26.59 -23.70
N PRO A 512 -5.37 -27.34 -24.24
CA PRO A 512 -5.53 -27.47 -25.70
C PRO A 512 -5.62 -26.07 -26.33
N MET A 513 -4.80 -25.82 -27.35
CA MET A 513 -4.80 -24.57 -28.09
C MET A 513 -4.13 -24.74 -29.47
N ASP A 514 -4.49 -23.91 -30.43
CA ASP A 514 -3.92 -23.86 -31.78
C ASP A 514 -3.97 -25.23 -32.50
N GLY A 515 -5.05 -26.00 -32.26
CA GLY A 515 -5.23 -27.36 -32.83
C GLY A 515 -4.35 -28.43 -32.19
N LYS A 516 -3.59 -28.11 -31.15
CA LYS A 516 -2.75 -29.05 -30.38
C LYS A 516 -3.48 -29.51 -29.11
N PRO A 517 -3.29 -30.78 -28.70
CA PRO A 517 -3.84 -31.27 -27.44
C PRO A 517 -3.19 -30.56 -26.24
N GLN A 518 -3.75 -30.78 -25.04
CA GLN A 518 -3.12 -30.38 -23.80
C GLN A 518 -1.66 -30.85 -23.78
N TRP A 519 -0.74 -29.95 -23.45
CA TRP A 519 0.62 -30.30 -23.10
C TRP A 519 0.79 -30.20 -21.57
N LYS A 520 1.28 -31.26 -20.98
CA LYS A 520 1.63 -31.28 -19.55
C LYS A 520 2.87 -32.16 -19.32
N GLN A 521 3.71 -31.69 -18.44
CA GLN A 521 4.92 -32.42 -18.07
C GLN A 521 5.29 -32.13 -16.61
N ALA A 522 5.71 -33.18 -15.91
CA ALA A 522 6.33 -33.08 -14.61
C ALA A 522 7.86 -33.13 -14.77
N PHE A 523 8.53 -32.26 -14.05
CA PHE A 523 9.98 -32.13 -13.97
C PHE A 523 10.41 -32.47 -12.54
N ARG A 524 11.56 -33.09 -12.40
CA ARG A 524 12.16 -33.43 -11.09
C ARG A 524 13.64 -33.05 -11.05
N PRO A 525 14.26 -32.94 -9.86
CA PRO A 525 15.68 -32.73 -9.76
C PRO A 525 16.44 -33.86 -10.47
N GLU A 526 17.30 -33.51 -11.43
CA GLU A 526 18.11 -34.48 -12.17
C GLU A 526 19.58 -34.07 -12.25
N TRP A 527 20.47 -35.07 -12.26
CA TRP A 527 21.90 -34.87 -12.34
C TRP A 527 22.46 -34.92 -13.76
N HIS A 528 21.66 -35.46 -14.73
CA HIS A 528 22.05 -35.48 -16.14
C HIS A 528 21.92 -34.09 -16.75
N SER A 529 22.86 -33.74 -17.63
CA SER A 529 22.97 -32.35 -18.10
C SER A 529 21.66 -31.79 -18.70
N THR A 530 20.94 -32.55 -19.50
CA THR A 530 19.66 -32.12 -20.06
C THR A 530 18.58 -31.95 -18.97
N GLY A 531 18.38 -32.96 -18.11
CA GLY A 531 17.40 -32.90 -17.01
C GLY A 531 17.74 -31.83 -16.01
N PHE A 532 19.03 -31.64 -15.69
CA PHE A 532 19.51 -30.57 -14.82
C PHE A 532 19.06 -29.18 -15.28
N TRP A 533 19.13 -28.90 -16.59
CA TRP A 533 18.69 -27.61 -17.13
C TRP A 533 17.16 -27.53 -17.23
N LEU A 534 16.46 -28.59 -17.63
CA LEU A 534 15.00 -28.62 -17.66
C LEU A 534 14.38 -28.35 -16.29
N TRP A 535 14.97 -28.89 -15.22
CA TRP A 535 14.57 -28.59 -13.85
C TRP A 535 14.68 -27.10 -13.53
N ARG A 536 15.74 -26.43 -13.95
CA ARG A 536 15.93 -24.99 -13.75
C ARG A 536 14.96 -24.14 -14.55
N PHE A 537 14.65 -24.56 -15.76
CA PHE A 537 13.57 -23.91 -16.52
C PHE A 537 12.23 -24.03 -15.80
N ALA A 538 11.90 -25.22 -15.31
CA ALA A 538 10.66 -25.45 -14.55
C ALA A 538 10.61 -24.58 -13.28
N LYS A 539 11.73 -24.49 -12.55
CA LYS A 539 11.88 -23.58 -11.40
C LYS A 539 11.66 -22.13 -11.81
N ALA A 540 12.27 -21.66 -12.89
CA ALA A 540 12.11 -20.28 -13.35
C ALA A 540 10.64 -19.95 -13.67
N HIS A 541 9.89 -20.87 -14.28
CA HIS A 541 8.46 -20.69 -14.54
C HIS A 541 7.62 -20.63 -13.27
N VAL A 542 7.77 -21.61 -12.36
CA VAL A 542 6.96 -21.63 -11.14
C VAL A 542 7.29 -20.44 -10.23
N LEU A 543 8.54 -20.00 -10.21
CA LEU A 543 8.93 -18.81 -9.45
C LEU A 543 8.38 -17.52 -10.07
N ALA A 544 8.28 -17.43 -11.41
CA ALA A 544 7.59 -16.30 -12.06
C ALA A 544 6.09 -16.28 -11.72
N HIS A 545 5.45 -17.44 -11.60
CA HIS A 545 4.06 -17.55 -11.15
C HIS A 545 3.92 -17.18 -9.67
N ASP A 546 4.81 -17.66 -8.82
CA ASP A 546 4.85 -17.29 -7.41
C ASP A 546 5.09 -15.79 -7.19
N SER A 547 5.97 -15.18 -7.99
CA SER A 547 6.19 -13.73 -7.98
C SER A 547 4.94 -12.95 -8.39
N ALA A 548 4.21 -13.42 -9.42
CA ALA A 548 2.95 -12.81 -9.83
C ALA A 548 1.87 -12.94 -8.75
N TYR A 549 1.73 -14.13 -8.15
CA TYR A 549 0.79 -14.35 -7.05
C TYR A 549 1.15 -13.50 -5.83
N HIS A 550 2.43 -13.46 -5.46
CA HIS A 550 2.91 -12.60 -4.38
C HIS A 550 2.50 -11.14 -4.60
N GLN A 551 2.87 -10.57 -5.74
CA GLN A 551 2.67 -9.14 -5.98
C GLN A 551 1.19 -8.76 -6.12
N LEU A 552 0.41 -9.60 -6.82
CA LEU A 552 -1.00 -9.31 -7.10
C LEU A 552 -1.94 -9.69 -5.95
N ILE A 553 -1.64 -10.78 -5.24
CA ILE A 553 -2.57 -11.37 -4.28
C ILE A 553 -2.09 -11.18 -2.84
N SER A 554 -0.95 -11.75 -2.49
CA SER A 554 -0.47 -11.71 -1.10
C SER A 554 -0.16 -10.28 -0.66
N HIS A 555 0.35 -9.44 -1.56
CA HIS A 555 0.69 -8.03 -1.33
C HIS A 555 -0.48 -7.12 -1.71
N TRP A 556 -0.75 -6.89 -3.01
CA TRP A 556 -1.72 -5.89 -3.43
C TRP A 556 -3.15 -6.17 -2.94
N LEU A 557 -3.72 -7.33 -3.29
CA LEU A 557 -5.12 -7.62 -2.96
C LEU A 557 -5.37 -7.71 -1.46
N ARG A 558 -4.60 -8.60 -0.79
CA ARG A 558 -4.85 -8.96 0.62
C ARG A 558 -4.47 -7.87 1.60
N THR A 559 -3.69 -6.87 1.19
CA THR A 559 -3.32 -5.74 2.03
C THR A 559 -3.89 -4.43 1.50
N HIS A 560 -3.34 -3.86 0.43
CA HIS A 560 -3.70 -2.55 -0.11
C HIS A 560 -5.17 -2.42 -0.51
N ALA A 561 -5.62 -3.27 -1.43
CA ALA A 561 -6.96 -3.16 -2.01
C ALA A 561 -8.07 -3.47 -1.00
N CYS A 562 -7.89 -4.51 -0.16
CA CYS A 562 -8.88 -4.88 0.85
C CYS A 562 -8.93 -3.92 2.04
N THR A 563 -7.88 -3.14 2.29
CA THR A 563 -7.83 -2.17 3.40
C THR A 563 -8.54 -0.86 3.08
N GLU A 564 -8.51 -0.41 1.83
CA GLU A 564 -9.11 0.89 1.44
C GLU A 564 -10.59 1.01 1.84
N PRO A 565 -11.45 -0.03 1.70
CA PRO A 565 -12.81 -0.02 2.25
C PRO A 565 -12.90 0.23 3.75
N TYR A 566 -11.96 -0.29 4.55
CA TYR A 566 -11.96 -0.08 6.01
C TYR A 566 -11.69 1.38 6.34
N ILE A 567 -10.76 2.01 5.62
CA ILE A 567 -10.40 3.42 5.79
C ILE A 567 -11.58 4.32 5.45
N ILE A 568 -12.20 4.06 4.30
CA ILE A 568 -13.37 4.84 3.85
C ILE A 568 -14.51 4.72 4.86
N ALA A 569 -14.88 3.50 5.26
CA ALA A 569 -15.96 3.28 6.22
C ALA A 569 -15.68 3.92 7.59
N ALA A 570 -14.43 3.83 8.09
CA ALA A 570 -14.04 4.41 9.37
C ALA A 570 -14.25 5.94 9.37
N ASN A 571 -13.77 6.62 8.34
CA ASN A 571 -13.93 8.07 8.23
C ASN A 571 -15.37 8.52 7.95
N ARG A 572 -16.21 7.66 7.39
CA ARG A 572 -17.62 7.95 7.08
C ARG A 572 -18.57 7.68 8.23
N GLN A 573 -18.23 6.77 9.14
CA GLN A 573 -19.14 6.28 10.17
C GLN A 573 -18.64 6.53 11.58
N LEU A 574 -17.34 6.56 11.83
CA LEU A 574 -16.77 6.80 13.14
C LEU A 574 -16.31 8.25 13.27
N SER A 575 -16.67 8.89 14.36
CA SER A 575 -16.13 10.21 14.70
C SER A 575 -14.65 10.10 15.08
N GLU A 576 -13.87 11.16 14.85
CA GLU A 576 -12.52 11.29 15.38
C GLU A 576 -12.43 11.12 16.91
N MET A 577 -13.52 11.37 17.65
CA MET A 577 -13.63 11.12 19.09
C MET A 577 -13.93 9.65 19.44
N HIS A 578 -14.28 8.83 18.46
CA HIS A 578 -14.65 7.44 18.70
C HIS A 578 -13.43 6.60 19.10
N PRO A 579 -13.46 5.78 20.19
CA PRO A 579 -12.29 5.01 20.59
C PRO A 579 -11.78 4.07 19.50
N ILE A 580 -12.65 3.41 18.75
CA ILE A 580 -12.22 2.51 17.66
C ILE A 580 -11.60 3.28 16.49
N TYR A 581 -12.09 4.49 16.17
CA TYR A 581 -11.42 5.35 15.20
C TYR A 581 -9.96 5.62 15.62
N ARG A 582 -9.77 6.02 16.87
CA ARG A 582 -8.42 6.34 17.41
C ARG A 582 -7.49 5.13 17.48
N LEU A 583 -8.04 3.94 17.67
CA LEU A 583 -7.25 2.71 17.61
C LEU A 583 -6.82 2.39 16.17
N LEU A 584 -7.71 2.55 15.19
CA LEU A 584 -7.48 2.17 13.80
C LEU A 584 -6.72 3.24 12.99
N HIS A 585 -6.91 4.53 13.29
CA HIS A 585 -6.36 5.63 12.50
C HIS A 585 -4.85 5.53 12.23
N PRO A 586 -3.96 5.18 13.20
CA PRO A 586 -2.55 4.97 12.93
C PRO A 586 -2.29 3.86 11.89
N HIS A 587 -3.16 2.86 11.82
CA HIS A 587 -3.06 1.72 10.90
C HIS A 587 -3.54 2.04 9.47
N PHE A 588 -4.04 3.24 9.24
CA PHE A 588 -4.60 3.67 7.95
C PHE A 588 -3.77 4.73 7.24
N ARG A 589 -2.89 5.41 7.96
CA ARG A 589 -2.10 6.54 7.43
C ARG A 589 -1.40 6.19 6.14
N TYR A 590 -1.51 7.08 5.14
CA TYR A 590 -0.85 7.01 3.84
C TYR A 590 -1.33 5.88 2.90
N THR A 591 -2.11 4.92 3.38
CA THR A 591 -2.54 3.77 2.57
C THR A 591 -3.32 4.20 1.33
N MET A 592 -4.22 5.18 1.46
CA MET A 592 -5.02 5.63 0.32
C MET A 592 -4.18 6.36 -0.74
N GLU A 593 -3.15 7.10 -0.34
CA GLU A 593 -2.27 7.78 -1.30
C GLU A 593 -1.39 6.78 -2.04
N ILE A 594 -0.74 5.84 -1.34
CA ILE A 594 0.07 4.83 -2.04
C ILE A 594 -0.78 3.97 -2.97
N ASN A 595 -2.02 3.63 -2.59
CA ASN A 595 -2.97 2.93 -3.45
C ASN A 595 -3.30 3.74 -4.72
N ALA A 596 -3.52 5.03 -4.57
CA ALA A 596 -3.79 5.92 -5.69
C ALA A 596 -2.59 6.02 -6.65
N LEU A 597 -1.37 6.11 -6.10
CA LEU A 597 -0.13 6.10 -6.88
C LEU A 597 0.10 4.74 -7.57
N ALA A 598 -0.23 3.63 -6.91
CA ALA A 598 -0.16 2.30 -7.51
C ALA A 598 -1.12 2.17 -8.71
N ARG A 599 -2.36 2.66 -8.61
CA ARG A 599 -3.30 2.72 -9.73
C ARG A 599 -2.79 3.59 -10.89
N LEU A 600 -2.03 4.62 -10.58
CA LEU A 600 -1.50 5.54 -11.59
C LEU A 600 -0.31 4.95 -12.36
N ALA A 601 0.55 4.16 -11.72
CA ALA A 601 1.86 3.80 -12.26
C ALA A 601 2.16 2.29 -12.29
N LEU A 602 1.59 1.52 -11.37
CA LEU A 602 1.96 0.11 -11.21
C LEU A 602 0.97 -0.85 -11.84
N ILE A 603 -0.30 -0.81 -11.41
CA ILE A 603 -1.34 -1.79 -11.79
C ILE A 603 -2.23 -1.36 -12.95
N ASN A 604 -1.98 -0.20 -13.51
CA ASN A 604 -2.71 0.36 -14.63
C ASN A 604 -2.30 -0.24 -15.98
N ALA A 605 -3.10 0.03 -17.02
CA ALA A 605 -2.81 -0.35 -18.39
C ALA A 605 -1.47 0.21 -18.85
N GLY A 606 -0.58 -0.69 -19.26
CA GLY A 606 0.81 -0.38 -19.61
C GLY A 606 1.70 -0.04 -18.42
N GLY A 607 1.24 -0.22 -17.19
CA GLY A 607 2.02 -0.03 -15.97
C GLY A 607 3.12 -1.07 -15.77
N VAL A 608 3.84 -0.93 -14.64
CA VAL A 608 4.98 -1.81 -14.33
C VAL A 608 4.54 -3.28 -14.28
N ILE A 609 3.45 -3.59 -13.58
CA ILE A 609 2.97 -4.96 -13.42
C ILE A 609 2.68 -5.61 -14.78
N GLU A 610 1.93 -4.94 -15.64
CA GLU A 610 1.58 -5.50 -16.94
C GLU A 610 2.78 -5.71 -17.86
N SER A 611 3.81 -4.87 -17.74
CA SER A 611 4.99 -4.93 -18.60
C SER A 611 6.10 -5.87 -18.11
N THR A 612 6.03 -6.31 -16.85
CA THR A 612 7.15 -7.03 -16.22
C THR A 612 6.76 -8.31 -15.46
N PHE A 613 5.47 -8.64 -15.37
CA PHE A 613 4.98 -9.90 -14.77
C PHE A 613 4.30 -10.79 -15.80
N SER A 614 4.43 -12.11 -15.61
CA SER A 614 3.94 -13.10 -16.60
C SER A 614 2.48 -12.97 -17.00
N PRO A 615 1.50 -12.65 -16.15
CA PRO A 615 0.11 -12.50 -16.58
C PRO A 615 -0.13 -11.31 -17.53
N GLY A 616 0.80 -10.35 -17.59
CA GLY A 616 0.72 -9.19 -18.45
C GLY A 616 -0.56 -8.37 -18.20
N LYS A 617 -1.23 -7.95 -19.26
CA LYS A 617 -2.46 -7.12 -19.19
C LYS A 617 -3.65 -7.80 -18.50
N TYR A 618 -3.57 -9.10 -18.21
CA TYR A 618 -4.61 -9.86 -17.51
C TYR A 618 -4.40 -9.91 -15.98
N SER A 619 -3.36 -9.29 -15.47
CA SER A 619 -3.00 -9.30 -14.05
C SER A 619 -4.15 -8.89 -13.14
N MET A 620 -4.80 -7.78 -13.42
CA MET A 620 -5.87 -7.27 -12.56
C MET A 620 -7.20 -8.01 -12.74
N GLU A 621 -7.50 -8.53 -13.94
CA GLU A 621 -8.64 -9.44 -14.16
C GLU A 621 -8.48 -10.70 -13.32
N MET A 622 -7.29 -11.29 -13.34
CA MET A 622 -6.96 -12.47 -12.53
C MET A 622 -7.02 -12.18 -11.03
N CYS A 623 -6.58 -11.01 -10.60
CA CYS A 623 -6.69 -10.56 -9.21
C CYS A 623 -8.16 -10.54 -8.74
N SER A 624 -9.07 -10.04 -9.59
CA SER A 624 -10.52 -10.07 -9.32
C SER A 624 -11.07 -11.50 -9.19
N VAL A 625 -10.67 -12.41 -10.06
CA VAL A 625 -11.11 -13.82 -9.97
C VAL A 625 -10.66 -14.48 -8.66
N ILE A 626 -9.46 -14.14 -8.19
CA ILE A 626 -8.97 -14.65 -6.90
C ILE A 626 -9.73 -14.03 -5.74
N TYR A 627 -10.01 -12.73 -5.79
CA TYR A 627 -10.86 -12.07 -4.81
C TYR A 627 -12.23 -12.76 -4.74
N ASP A 628 -12.81 -13.06 -5.87
CA ASP A 628 -14.09 -13.77 -5.93
C ASP A 628 -14.05 -15.19 -5.32
N LYS A 629 -13.04 -15.97 -5.68
CA LYS A 629 -12.99 -17.40 -5.35
C LYS A 629 -12.32 -17.75 -4.02
N GLN A 630 -11.34 -16.95 -3.59
CA GLN A 630 -10.44 -17.35 -2.50
C GLN A 630 -10.41 -16.35 -1.34
N TRP A 631 -10.67 -15.04 -1.59
CA TRP A 631 -10.57 -14.07 -0.51
C TRP A 631 -11.76 -14.19 0.45
N ARG A 632 -11.44 -14.26 1.73
CA ARG A 632 -12.39 -14.27 2.85
C ARG A 632 -11.81 -13.46 3.99
N PHE A 633 -12.65 -12.64 4.66
CA PHE A 633 -12.20 -11.84 5.79
C PHE A 633 -11.72 -12.69 6.97
N ASP A 634 -12.45 -13.75 7.28
CA ASP A 634 -12.15 -14.65 8.39
C ASP A 634 -10.85 -15.45 8.21
N HIS A 635 -10.32 -15.54 6.98
CA HIS A 635 -9.02 -16.14 6.69
C HIS A 635 -7.88 -15.08 6.59
N GLN A 636 -8.13 -13.79 6.92
CA GLN A 636 -7.06 -12.80 6.90
C GLN A 636 -6.25 -12.79 8.21
N GLY A 637 -6.82 -13.24 9.32
CA GLY A 637 -6.10 -13.45 10.57
C GLY A 637 -5.11 -14.61 10.47
N LEU A 638 -3.89 -14.45 10.99
CA LEU A 638 -2.81 -15.43 10.83
C LEU A 638 -3.18 -16.85 11.28
N PRO A 639 -3.80 -17.10 12.46
CA PRO A 639 -4.14 -18.48 12.85
C PRO A 639 -5.08 -19.16 11.86
N ASN A 640 -6.11 -18.45 11.41
CA ASN A 640 -7.09 -18.98 10.48
C ASN A 640 -6.51 -19.19 9.07
N ASP A 641 -5.63 -18.31 8.61
CA ASP A 641 -4.89 -18.48 7.36
C ASP A 641 -4.04 -19.79 7.40
N LEU A 642 -3.31 -19.99 8.49
CA LEU A 642 -2.50 -21.20 8.66
C LEU A 642 -3.35 -22.48 8.70
N ILE A 643 -4.48 -22.46 9.39
CA ILE A 643 -5.41 -23.60 9.47
C ILE A 643 -6.01 -23.89 8.08
N SER A 644 -6.46 -22.86 7.39
CA SER A 644 -7.11 -23.01 6.06
C SER A 644 -6.19 -23.65 5.02
N ARG A 645 -4.87 -23.41 5.12
CA ARG A 645 -3.84 -24.03 4.27
C ARG A 645 -3.30 -25.37 4.79
N GLY A 646 -3.82 -25.87 5.93
CA GLY A 646 -3.32 -27.07 6.59
C GLY A 646 -1.92 -26.91 7.21
N MET A 647 -1.42 -25.68 7.35
CA MET A 647 -0.12 -25.35 7.94
C MET A 647 -0.16 -25.33 9.46
N ALA A 648 -1.35 -25.33 10.05
CA ALA A 648 -1.59 -25.51 11.48
C ALA A 648 -2.88 -26.29 11.72
N VAL A 649 -3.07 -26.77 12.95
CA VAL A 649 -4.31 -27.33 13.46
C VAL A 649 -4.67 -26.63 14.76
N GLU A 650 -5.95 -26.53 15.06
CA GLU A 650 -6.42 -26.05 16.38
C GLU A 650 -5.87 -26.93 17.48
N ASP A 651 -5.25 -26.32 18.47
CA ASP A 651 -4.76 -26.99 19.67
C ASP A 651 -4.82 -26.02 20.86
N PRO A 652 -5.88 -26.08 21.68
CA PRO A 652 -6.03 -25.20 22.84
C PRO A 652 -4.91 -25.35 23.89
N SER A 653 -4.12 -26.43 23.82
CA SER A 653 -2.97 -26.65 24.70
C SER A 653 -1.68 -26.00 24.19
N ALA A 654 -1.65 -25.62 22.91
CA ALA A 654 -0.50 -24.94 22.31
C ALA A 654 -0.44 -23.45 22.73
N PRO A 655 0.75 -22.84 22.76
CA PRO A 655 0.94 -21.44 23.23
C PRO A 655 0.04 -20.40 22.56
N HIS A 656 -0.31 -20.62 21.28
CA HIS A 656 -1.10 -19.68 20.48
C HIS A 656 -2.47 -20.24 20.06
N GLY A 657 -2.95 -21.30 20.75
CA GLY A 657 -4.19 -21.98 20.40
C GLY A 657 -4.12 -22.82 19.10
N VAL A 658 -2.95 -22.88 18.47
CA VAL A 658 -2.70 -23.64 17.25
C VAL A 658 -1.36 -24.33 17.30
N LYS A 659 -1.29 -25.53 16.71
CA LYS A 659 -0.06 -26.30 16.54
C LYS A 659 0.35 -26.29 15.08
N LEU A 660 1.57 -25.82 14.79
CA LEU A 660 2.11 -25.79 13.44
C LEU A 660 2.35 -27.21 12.88
N THR A 661 2.09 -27.40 11.61
CA THR A 661 2.38 -28.65 10.88
C THR A 661 3.88 -28.79 10.60
N ILE A 662 4.58 -27.67 10.38
CA ILE A 662 6.03 -27.57 10.27
C ILE A 662 6.49 -26.70 11.45
N GLU A 663 7.32 -27.24 12.33
CA GLU A 663 7.74 -26.52 13.55
C GLU A 663 8.67 -25.36 13.21
N ASP A 664 9.68 -25.58 12.35
CA ASP A 664 10.57 -24.53 11.84
C ASP A 664 9.97 -23.82 10.62
N TYR A 665 8.87 -23.08 10.86
CA TYR A 665 8.23 -22.20 9.89
C TYR A 665 8.38 -20.74 10.32
N PRO A 666 9.46 -20.05 9.91
CA PRO A 666 9.83 -18.75 10.46
C PRO A 666 8.73 -17.69 10.41
N TYR A 667 8.05 -17.54 9.27
CA TYR A 667 6.90 -16.63 9.15
C TYR A 667 5.81 -16.92 10.18
N ALA A 668 5.41 -18.18 10.31
CA ALA A 668 4.31 -18.55 11.19
C ALA A 668 4.72 -18.47 12.67
N SER A 669 5.90 -18.97 13.01
CA SER A 669 6.34 -19.03 14.42
C SER A 669 6.60 -17.62 15.02
N ASP A 670 7.15 -16.68 14.24
CA ASP A 670 7.33 -15.29 14.68
C ASP A 670 5.99 -14.54 14.60
N GLY A 671 5.23 -14.78 13.53
CA GLY A 671 3.93 -14.17 13.31
C GLY A 671 2.90 -14.48 14.39
N LEU A 672 2.87 -15.71 14.92
CA LEU A 672 1.94 -16.09 15.99
C LEU A 672 2.23 -15.33 17.29
N ILE A 673 3.49 -15.11 17.65
CA ILE A 673 3.84 -14.29 18.82
C ILE A 673 3.39 -12.84 18.61
N LEU A 674 3.64 -12.31 17.42
CA LEU A 674 3.21 -10.96 17.06
C LEU A 674 1.70 -10.83 17.03
N TRP A 675 0.97 -11.81 16.47
CA TRP A 675 -0.48 -11.87 16.48
C TRP A 675 -1.08 -11.82 17.89
N ASP A 676 -0.56 -12.64 18.82
CA ASP A 676 -1.03 -12.66 20.21
C ASP A 676 -0.71 -11.34 20.94
N THR A 677 0.44 -10.75 20.62
CA THR A 677 0.82 -9.45 21.16
C THR A 677 -0.13 -8.35 20.70
N LEU A 678 -0.48 -8.33 19.41
CA LEU A 678 -1.50 -7.43 18.83
C LEU A 678 -2.88 -7.69 19.45
N LYS A 679 -3.30 -8.95 19.51
CA LYS A 679 -4.60 -9.32 20.08
C LYS A 679 -4.72 -8.91 21.54
N THR A 680 -3.65 -9.05 22.31
CA THR A 680 -3.60 -8.59 23.72
C THR A 680 -3.76 -7.08 23.82
N TRP A 681 -3.05 -6.31 23.01
CA TRP A 681 -3.17 -4.86 22.95
C TRP A 681 -4.61 -4.42 22.58
N VAL A 682 -5.15 -5.00 21.53
CA VAL A 682 -6.55 -4.72 21.11
C VAL A 682 -7.53 -5.10 22.21
N THR A 683 -7.33 -6.24 22.87
CA THR A 683 -8.18 -6.69 23.99
C THR A 683 -8.15 -5.72 25.17
N ASP A 684 -6.95 -5.32 25.61
CA ASP A 684 -6.79 -4.37 26.73
C ASP A 684 -7.43 -3.02 26.37
N TYR A 685 -7.31 -2.56 25.12
CA TYR A 685 -7.91 -1.32 24.62
C TYR A 685 -9.43 -1.40 24.51
N VAL A 686 -9.97 -2.43 23.86
CA VAL A 686 -11.41 -2.60 23.63
C VAL A 686 -12.15 -2.75 24.97
N ASN A 687 -11.64 -3.61 25.88
CA ASN A 687 -12.28 -3.84 27.18
C ASN A 687 -12.31 -2.60 28.09
N HIS A 688 -11.46 -1.61 27.84
CA HIS A 688 -11.50 -0.32 28.56
C HIS A 688 -12.78 0.45 28.22
N TYR A 689 -13.22 0.43 26.95
CA TYR A 689 -14.39 1.18 26.50
C TYR A 689 -15.66 0.33 26.40
N TYR A 690 -15.55 -0.95 26.07
CA TYR A 690 -16.65 -1.88 25.88
C TYR A 690 -16.63 -2.95 26.98
N THR A 691 -17.17 -2.59 28.15
CA THR A 691 -17.15 -3.45 29.32
C THR A 691 -18.11 -4.63 29.23
N ASP A 692 -19.05 -4.59 28.31
CA ASP A 692 -20.00 -5.67 27.99
C ASP A 692 -20.50 -5.58 26.54
N SER A 693 -21.09 -6.69 26.07
CA SER A 693 -21.57 -6.82 24.69
C SER A 693 -22.75 -5.91 24.33
N THR A 694 -23.49 -5.40 25.31
CA THR A 694 -24.61 -4.50 25.02
C THR A 694 -24.15 -3.13 24.56
N ILE A 695 -22.96 -2.71 24.99
CA ILE A 695 -22.32 -1.48 24.51
C ILE A 695 -21.96 -1.64 23.03
N VAL A 696 -21.40 -2.80 22.64
CA VAL A 696 -21.05 -3.10 21.25
C VAL A 696 -22.30 -3.03 20.35
N THR A 697 -23.38 -3.70 20.75
CA THR A 697 -24.61 -3.73 19.93
C THR A 697 -25.37 -2.42 19.89
N SER A 698 -25.22 -1.56 20.91
CA SER A 698 -25.89 -0.25 20.99
C SER A 698 -25.05 0.89 20.40
N ASP A 699 -23.80 0.66 20.02
CA ASP A 699 -22.94 1.66 19.40
C ASP A 699 -23.29 1.81 17.91
N GLU A 700 -24.10 2.83 17.59
CA GLU A 700 -24.61 3.07 16.25
C GLU A 700 -23.49 3.39 15.23
N GLU A 701 -22.46 4.11 15.63
CA GLU A 701 -21.32 4.42 14.74
C GLU A 701 -20.50 3.16 14.43
N LEU A 702 -20.24 2.34 15.43
CA LEU A 702 -19.50 1.08 15.27
C LEU A 702 -20.27 0.09 14.39
N GLN A 703 -21.59 -0.08 14.63
CA GLN A 703 -22.45 -0.96 13.83
C GLN A 703 -22.55 -0.48 12.38
N ALA A 704 -22.65 0.83 12.17
CA ALA A 704 -22.68 1.43 10.84
C ALA A 704 -21.35 1.25 10.11
N PHE A 705 -20.23 1.42 10.80
CA PHE A 705 -18.89 1.16 10.24
C PHE A 705 -18.77 -0.27 9.69
N TRP A 706 -19.05 -1.26 10.51
CA TRP A 706 -18.90 -2.66 10.10
C TRP A 706 -19.91 -3.07 9.01
N THR A 707 -21.12 -2.57 9.10
CA THR A 707 -22.13 -2.77 8.06
C THR A 707 -21.67 -2.16 6.72
N GLU A 708 -21.14 -0.95 6.72
CA GLU A 708 -20.68 -0.28 5.49
C GLU A 708 -19.47 -0.98 4.88
N VAL A 709 -18.53 -1.47 5.70
CA VAL A 709 -17.42 -2.30 5.22
C VAL A 709 -17.92 -3.49 4.40
N ARG A 710 -18.90 -4.23 4.93
CA ARG A 710 -19.43 -5.45 4.30
C ARG A 710 -20.29 -5.15 3.08
N THR A 711 -21.26 -4.21 3.24
CA THR A 711 -22.34 -4.02 2.27
C THR A 711 -21.99 -3.02 1.15
N VAL A 712 -21.03 -2.14 1.38
CA VAL A 712 -20.58 -1.14 0.39
C VAL A 712 -19.14 -1.38 -0.01
N GLY A 713 -18.23 -1.37 0.94
CA GLY A 713 -16.79 -1.52 0.69
C GLY A 713 -16.44 -2.83 -0.01
N HIS A 714 -16.98 -3.93 0.46
CA HIS A 714 -16.90 -5.26 -0.12
C HIS A 714 -18.26 -5.75 -0.66
N GLY A 715 -19.04 -4.84 -1.23
CA GLY A 715 -20.44 -5.07 -1.60
C GLY A 715 -20.68 -6.26 -2.52
N ASP A 716 -19.67 -6.68 -3.33
CA ASP A 716 -19.77 -7.88 -4.17
C ASP A 716 -19.69 -9.20 -3.38
N LYS A 717 -19.37 -9.11 -2.08
CA LYS A 717 -19.28 -10.22 -1.13
C LYS A 717 -20.22 -10.06 0.07
N ASN A 718 -21.20 -9.18 -0.02
CA ASN A 718 -22.08 -8.82 1.11
C ASN A 718 -22.88 -9.99 1.68
N ASP A 719 -23.23 -10.97 0.85
CA ASP A 719 -24.07 -12.12 1.19
C ASP A 719 -23.26 -13.36 1.66
N GLU A 720 -21.95 -13.24 1.74
CA GLU A 720 -21.09 -14.36 2.12
C GLU A 720 -21.23 -14.70 3.61
N PRO A 721 -21.44 -15.99 3.96
CA PRO A 721 -21.74 -16.39 5.33
C PRO A 721 -20.53 -16.35 6.29
N TRP A 722 -19.33 -16.17 5.77
CA TRP A 722 -18.10 -16.11 6.55
C TRP A 722 -17.80 -14.72 7.14
N TRP A 723 -18.59 -13.70 6.84
CA TRP A 723 -18.43 -12.42 7.51
C TRP A 723 -18.74 -12.55 9.01
N PRO A 724 -17.82 -12.13 9.90
CA PRO A 724 -18.11 -12.12 11.32
C PRO A 724 -19.24 -11.15 11.64
N GLU A 725 -20.12 -11.58 12.54
CA GLU A 725 -21.08 -10.69 13.17
C GLU A 725 -20.37 -9.76 14.16
N LEU A 726 -20.98 -8.66 14.52
CA LEU A 726 -20.47 -7.71 15.50
C LEU A 726 -21.45 -7.57 16.67
N ASN A 727 -21.58 -8.62 17.44
CA ASN A 727 -22.56 -8.73 18.53
C ASN A 727 -21.90 -8.73 19.92
N THR A 728 -20.65 -9.15 20.02
CA THR A 728 -19.94 -9.30 21.27
C THR A 728 -18.64 -8.52 21.30
N THR A 729 -18.10 -8.32 22.49
CA THR A 729 -16.76 -7.72 22.66
C THR A 729 -15.67 -8.58 22.01
N ASP A 730 -15.81 -9.91 22.06
CA ASP A 730 -14.88 -10.83 21.39
C ASP A 730 -14.94 -10.71 19.86
N ASP A 731 -16.14 -10.55 19.29
CA ASP A 731 -16.28 -10.27 17.85
C ASP A 731 -15.51 -9.00 17.46
N LEU A 732 -15.72 -7.92 18.24
CA LEU A 732 -15.03 -6.66 18.02
C LEU A 732 -13.50 -6.82 18.09
N ILE A 733 -13.01 -7.50 19.13
CA ILE A 733 -11.57 -7.77 19.30
C ILE A 733 -11.03 -8.52 18.09
N ASN A 734 -11.70 -9.56 17.62
CA ASN A 734 -11.25 -10.38 16.50
C ASN A 734 -11.25 -9.60 15.18
N ILE A 735 -12.30 -8.81 14.92
CA ILE A 735 -12.39 -7.95 13.73
C ILE A 735 -11.25 -6.94 13.72
N ILE A 736 -11.09 -6.20 14.81
CA ILE A 736 -10.05 -5.16 14.91
C ILE A 736 -8.65 -5.76 14.84
N THR A 737 -8.39 -6.88 15.53
CA THR A 737 -7.09 -7.56 15.45
C THR A 737 -6.76 -8.00 14.04
N THR A 738 -7.76 -8.50 13.28
CA THR A 738 -7.57 -8.90 11.88
C THR A 738 -7.23 -7.70 11.00
N ILE A 739 -7.93 -6.57 11.14
CA ILE A 739 -7.63 -5.34 10.40
C ILE A 739 -6.20 -4.85 10.72
N VAL A 740 -5.85 -4.77 12.00
CA VAL A 740 -4.52 -4.35 12.47
C VAL A 740 -3.42 -5.27 11.93
N TRP A 741 -3.64 -6.58 11.97
CA TRP A 741 -2.70 -7.55 11.39
C TRP A 741 -2.45 -7.33 9.90
N VAL A 742 -3.52 -7.17 9.12
CA VAL A 742 -3.44 -6.98 7.66
C VAL A 742 -2.69 -5.69 7.32
N THR A 743 -2.98 -4.61 8.01
CA THR A 743 -2.40 -3.29 7.73
C THR A 743 -0.95 -3.14 8.18
N SER A 744 -0.47 -3.99 9.06
CA SER A 744 0.86 -3.92 9.67
C SER A 744 1.71 -5.16 9.37
N ALA A 745 1.58 -6.21 10.15
CA ALA A 745 2.45 -7.38 10.11
C ALA A 745 2.36 -8.18 8.81
N HIS A 746 1.15 -8.40 8.28
CA HIS A 746 0.98 -9.06 6.98
C HIS A 746 1.67 -8.25 5.88
N HIS A 747 1.37 -6.94 5.80
CA HIS A 747 2.00 -6.06 4.82
C HIS A 747 3.53 -6.08 4.95
N ALA A 748 4.07 -5.96 6.17
CA ALA A 748 5.51 -5.99 6.41
C ALA A 748 6.15 -7.28 5.89
N ALA A 749 5.54 -8.44 6.16
CA ALA A 749 6.04 -9.75 5.74
C ALA A 749 6.15 -9.90 4.22
N VAL A 750 5.28 -9.26 3.45
CA VAL A 750 5.24 -9.38 1.97
C VAL A 750 5.86 -8.18 1.24
N ASN A 751 6.16 -7.09 1.94
CA ASN A 751 6.64 -5.85 1.32
C ASN A 751 8.15 -5.63 1.50
N PHE A 752 8.65 -5.55 2.72
CA PHE A 752 10.01 -5.05 2.98
C PHE A 752 11.14 -6.01 2.58
N GLY A 753 10.83 -7.26 2.29
CA GLY A 753 11.76 -8.23 1.73
C GLY A 753 11.86 -8.22 0.19
N GLN A 754 11.10 -7.37 -0.51
CA GLN A 754 11.01 -7.43 -1.98
C GLN A 754 12.38 -7.27 -2.65
N TYR A 755 13.16 -6.27 -2.25
CA TYR A 755 14.49 -6.08 -2.84
C TYR A 755 15.48 -7.16 -2.40
N THR A 756 15.49 -7.52 -1.14
CA THR A 756 16.36 -8.58 -0.60
C THR A 756 16.23 -9.90 -1.35
N TYR A 757 15.01 -10.34 -1.66
CA TYR A 757 14.75 -11.65 -2.30
C TYR A 757 14.58 -11.58 -3.82
N ALA A 758 14.07 -10.48 -4.37
CA ALA A 758 13.75 -10.36 -5.79
C ALA A 758 14.59 -9.29 -6.53
N GLY A 759 15.42 -8.53 -5.84
CA GLY A 759 16.38 -7.62 -6.47
C GLY A 759 17.38 -8.35 -7.37
N TYR A 760 17.73 -9.61 -7.04
CA TYR A 760 18.45 -10.50 -7.95
C TYR A 760 17.44 -11.41 -8.67
N PHE A 761 16.97 -10.97 -9.83
CA PHE A 761 15.86 -11.62 -10.53
C PHE A 761 16.02 -13.10 -10.89
N PRO A 762 17.23 -13.71 -11.05
CA PRO A 762 17.32 -15.15 -11.20
C PRO A 762 16.77 -15.94 -10.01
N ASN A 763 16.82 -15.38 -8.81
CA ASN A 763 16.18 -15.97 -7.62
C ASN A 763 14.65 -15.95 -7.69
N ARG A 764 14.09 -14.80 -8.09
CA ARG A 764 12.63 -14.61 -8.20
C ARG A 764 12.30 -13.84 -9.47
N PRO A 765 12.36 -14.49 -10.64
CA PRO A 765 11.95 -13.86 -11.89
C PRO A 765 10.47 -13.47 -11.79
N THR A 766 10.13 -12.29 -12.26
CA THR A 766 8.73 -11.82 -12.31
C THR A 766 8.02 -12.23 -13.59
N ILE A 767 8.81 -12.53 -14.63
CA ILE A 767 8.32 -12.92 -15.94
C ILE A 767 9.17 -14.05 -16.51
N ALA A 768 8.51 -15.03 -17.13
CA ALA A 768 9.15 -16.02 -17.98
C ALA A 768 8.76 -15.73 -19.44
N ARG A 769 9.76 -15.45 -20.29
CA ARG A 769 9.51 -14.98 -21.67
C ARG A 769 9.37 -16.09 -22.69
N MET A 770 10.00 -17.22 -22.44
CA MET A 770 10.06 -18.34 -23.37
C MET A 770 9.31 -19.55 -22.84
N LYS A 771 8.71 -20.34 -23.72
CA LYS A 771 8.12 -21.63 -23.36
C LYS A 771 9.21 -22.67 -23.00
N MET A 772 8.78 -23.73 -22.32
CA MET A 772 9.66 -24.85 -22.00
C MET A 772 10.30 -25.44 -23.26
N PRO A 773 11.59 -25.77 -23.23
CA PRO A 773 12.27 -26.38 -24.39
C PRO A 773 11.65 -27.69 -24.87
N THR A 774 10.91 -28.39 -24.01
CA THR A 774 10.19 -29.64 -24.34
C THR A 774 8.78 -29.41 -24.84
N GLU A 775 8.24 -28.20 -24.82
CA GLU A 775 6.91 -27.90 -25.38
C GLU A 775 6.96 -27.72 -26.89
N ASP A 776 6.59 -28.76 -27.61
CA ASP A 776 6.51 -28.76 -29.06
C ASP A 776 7.76 -28.15 -29.76
N PRO A 777 8.98 -28.64 -29.48
CA PRO A 777 10.19 -28.09 -30.08
C PRO A 777 10.28 -28.46 -31.57
N THR A 778 10.87 -27.56 -32.35
CA THR A 778 11.42 -27.95 -33.66
C THR A 778 12.77 -28.65 -33.46
N ASP A 779 13.24 -29.41 -34.46
CA ASP A 779 14.57 -30.01 -34.40
C ASP A 779 15.68 -28.97 -34.16
N SER A 780 15.51 -27.77 -34.71
CA SER A 780 16.44 -26.66 -34.52
C SER A 780 16.40 -26.16 -33.08
N ASP A 781 15.24 -25.95 -32.50
CA ASP A 781 15.07 -25.47 -31.13
C ASP A 781 15.69 -26.46 -30.12
N TRP A 782 15.40 -27.75 -30.33
CA TRP A 782 15.93 -28.80 -29.48
C TRP A 782 17.47 -28.90 -29.57
N LYS A 783 18.01 -28.76 -30.77
CA LYS A 783 19.44 -28.72 -30.98
C LYS A 783 20.10 -27.51 -30.29
N ILE A 784 19.54 -26.32 -30.43
CA ILE A 784 20.02 -25.11 -29.77
C ILE A 784 20.01 -25.29 -28.25
N PHE A 785 18.90 -25.82 -27.70
CA PHE A 785 18.81 -26.08 -26.27
C PHE A 785 19.87 -27.08 -25.80
N THR A 786 20.04 -28.19 -26.48
CA THR A 786 21.03 -29.22 -26.08
C THR A 786 22.47 -28.75 -26.20
N GLU A 787 22.80 -27.87 -27.16
CA GLU A 787 24.12 -27.31 -27.34
C GLU A 787 24.41 -26.14 -26.38
N LYS A 788 23.41 -25.31 -26.05
CA LYS A 788 23.57 -24.06 -25.29
C LYS A 788 22.44 -23.85 -24.29
N PRO A 789 22.21 -24.76 -23.34
CA PRO A 789 21.04 -24.69 -22.44
C PRO A 789 21.05 -23.45 -21.54
N GLU A 790 22.23 -23.00 -21.09
CA GLU A 790 22.36 -21.76 -20.32
C GLU A 790 21.87 -20.55 -21.10
N ALA A 791 22.29 -20.40 -22.35
CA ALA A 791 21.90 -19.27 -23.18
C ALA A 791 20.38 -19.27 -23.42
N VAL A 792 19.77 -20.45 -23.60
CA VAL A 792 18.30 -20.58 -23.73
C VAL A 792 17.62 -20.20 -22.41
N LEU A 793 18.12 -20.62 -21.24
CA LEU A 793 17.59 -20.19 -19.95
C LEU A 793 17.67 -18.68 -19.78
N MET A 794 18.79 -18.06 -20.16
CA MET A 794 18.94 -16.60 -20.11
C MET A 794 17.90 -15.85 -20.95
N THR A 795 17.46 -16.42 -22.07
CA THR A 795 16.37 -15.83 -22.87
C THR A 795 14.99 -15.97 -22.21
N THR A 796 14.84 -16.89 -21.25
CA THR A 796 13.59 -17.08 -20.49
C THR A 796 13.43 -16.05 -19.40
N PHE A 797 14.51 -15.58 -18.80
CA PHE A 797 14.50 -14.52 -17.79
C PHE A 797 14.05 -13.17 -18.36
N PRO A 798 13.71 -12.19 -17.50
CA PRO A 798 13.37 -10.85 -17.92
C PRO A 798 14.40 -10.24 -18.87
N SER A 799 13.95 -9.42 -19.83
CA SER A 799 14.87 -8.60 -20.62
C SER A 799 15.58 -7.58 -19.72
N GLN A 800 16.64 -6.95 -20.22
CA GLN A 800 17.37 -5.92 -19.47
C GLN A 800 16.42 -4.79 -19.02
N VAL A 801 15.51 -4.38 -19.90
CA VAL A 801 14.51 -3.33 -19.59
C VAL A 801 13.52 -3.81 -18.53
N GLN A 802 13.00 -5.03 -18.64
CA GLN A 802 12.07 -5.60 -17.66
C GLN A 802 12.73 -5.76 -16.30
N ALA A 803 13.93 -6.34 -16.26
CA ALA A 803 14.70 -6.54 -15.03
C ALA A 803 14.97 -5.21 -14.31
N THR A 804 15.49 -4.22 -15.03
CA THR A 804 15.84 -2.91 -14.46
C THR A 804 14.63 -2.18 -13.92
N LYS A 805 13.49 -2.23 -14.63
CA LYS A 805 12.23 -1.65 -14.15
C LYS A 805 11.77 -2.29 -12.84
N VAL A 806 11.80 -3.62 -12.77
CA VAL A 806 11.40 -4.33 -11.56
C VAL A 806 12.35 -4.03 -10.40
N MET A 807 13.66 -4.14 -10.61
CA MET A 807 14.65 -3.87 -9.56
C MET A 807 14.48 -2.47 -8.98
N ALA A 808 14.30 -1.46 -9.84
CA ALA A 808 14.10 -0.08 -9.42
C ALA A 808 12.83 0.11 -8.57
N ILE A 809 11.73 -0.54 -8.93
CA ILE A 809 10.48 -0.46 -8.17
C ILE A 809 10.59 -1.24 -6.86
N LEU A 810 11.18 -2.43 -6.86
CA LEU A 810 11.36 -3.23 -5.64
C LEU A 810 12.26 -2.53 -4.62
N ASP A 811 13.28 -1.78 -5.07
CA ASP A 811 14.09 -0.94 -4.19
C ASP A 811 13.23 0.14 -3.50
N VAL A 812 12.41 0.88 -4.27
CA VAL A 812 11.50 1.89 -3.70
C VAL A 812 10.54 1.25 -2.70
N LEU A 813 9.86 0.15 -3.08
CA LEU A 813 8.83 -0.49 -2.26
C LEU A 813 9.39 -1.18 -1.01
N SER A 814 10.68 -1.49 -0.96
CA SER A 814 11.33 -2.08 0.22
C SER A 814 11.89 -1.05 1.20
N HIS A 815 11.72 0.24 0.90
CA HIS A 815 12.42 1.29 1.60
C HIS A 815 11.58 1.93 2.71
N HIS A 816 12.06 1.87 3.95
CA HIS A 816 11.49 2.62 5.06
C HIS A 816 11.82 4.12 4.95
N SER A 817 10.80 4.96 5.10
CA SER A 817 11.00 6.41 5.10
C SER A 817 11.53 6.88 6.48
N PRO A 818 12.20 8.05 6.55
CA PRO A 818 12.72 8.56 7.83
C PRO A 818 11.64 8.89 8.88
N ASP A 819 10.40 9.13 8.42
CA ASP A 819 9.23 9.43 9.25
C ASP A 819 8.32 8.20 9.43
N GLU A 820 8.84 6.98 9.21
CA GLU A 820 8.08 5.76 9.40
C GLU A 820 7.73 5.53 10.87
N GLU A 821 6.46 5.23 11.14
CA GLU A 821 5.94 4.98 12.48
C GLU A 821 5.81 3.47 12.71
N TYR A 822 6.60 2.94 13.65
CA TYR A 822 6.59 1.51 13.99
C TYR A 822 5.65 1.20 15.14
N MET A 823 4.91 0.09 15.03
CA MET A 823 4.03 -0.38 16.09
C MET A 823 4.76 -0.49 17.44
N GLY A 824 4.10 -0.01 18.47
CA GLY A 824 4.61 -0.06 19.84
C GLY A 824 5.69 0.95 20.17
N LYS A 825 6.28 1.65 19.19
CA LYS A 825 7.30 2.68 19.43
C LYS A 825 6.68 4.06 19.61
N ASP A 826 5.79 4.43 18.74
CA ASP A 826 5.17 5.76 18.69
C ASP A 826 3.76 5.70 19.30
N MET A 827 3.62 6.32 20.50
CA MET A 827 2.36 6.34 21.25
C MET A 827 1.50 7.52 20.79
N GLU A 828 0.27 7.24 20.38
CA GLU A 828 -0.70 8.28 20.10
C GLU A 828 -1.02 9.12 21.34
N THR A 829 -1.15 10.44 21.17
CA THR A 829 -1.45 11.36 22.27
C THR A 829 -2.76 10.99 22.98
N ALA A 830 -3.76 10.54 22.23
CA ALA A 830 -5.02 10.11 22.79
C ALA A 830 -4.91 8.89 23.72
N TRP A 831 -3.96 8.01 23.45
CA TRP A 831 -3.69 6.85 24.32
C TRP A 831 -2.95 7.25 25.60
N ALA A 832 -2.12 8.28 25.51
CA ALA A 832 -1.39 8.80 26.68
C ALA A 832 -2.25 9.53 27.69
N GLU A 833 -3.41 10.06 27.28
CA GLU A 833 -4.38 10.76 28.15
C GLU A 833 -5.12 9.82 29.11
N GLU A 834 -5.26 8.53 28.74
CA GLU A 834 -5.95 7.51 29.55
C GLU A 834 -4.94 6.58 30.26
N PRO A 835 -4.79 6.67 31.58
CA PRO A 835 -3.72 5.94 32.29
C PRO A 835 -3.72 4.42 32.09
N LEU A 836 -4.89 3.79 31.94
CA LEU A 836 -5.01 2.35 31.70
C LEU A 836 -4.57 1.99 30.27
N ILE A 837 -4.94 2.80 29.30
CA ILE A 837 -4.54 2.62 27.89
C ILE A 837 -3.03 2.83 27.76
N LYS A 838 -2.49 3.86 28.41
CA LYS A 838 -1.05 4.11 28.44
C LYS A 838 -0.28 2.91 28.99
N ALA A 839 -0.73 2.34 30.13
CA ALA A 839 -0.11 1.16 30.73
C ALA A 839 -0.21 -0.07 29.82
N ALA A 840 -1.34 -0.26 29.13
CA ALA A 840 -1.53 -1.33 28.14
C ALA A 840 -0.57 -1.14 26.94
N PHE A 841 -0.37 0.09 26.47
CA PHE A 841 0.57 0.38 25.39
C PHE A 841 2.03 0.14 25.82
N GLU A 842 2.41 0.52 27.03
CA GLU A 842 3.75 0.24 27.57
C GLU A 842 4.02 -1.27 27.67
N LYS A 843 3.00 -2.06 28.06
CA LYS A 843 3.04 -3.53 28.04
C LYS A 843 3.20 -4.06 26.61
N PHE A 844 2.47 -3.50 25.64
CA PHE A 844 2.57 -3.83 24.22
C PHE A 844 3.98 -3.57 23.67
N ASN A 845 4.56 -2.38 23.92
CA ASN A 845 5.95 -2.06 23.56
C ASN A 845 6.94 -3.06 24.16
N GLY A 846 6.78 -3.40 25.46
CA GLY A 846 7.63 -4.38 26.13
C GLY A 846 7.60 -5.75 25.46
N LYS A 847 6.42 -6.23 25.02
CA LYS A 847 6.25 -7.49 24.31
C LYS A 847 6.89 -7.48 22.92
N LEU A 848 6.79 -6.37 22.20
CA LEU A 848 7.44 -6.23 20.89
C LEU A 848 8.97 -6.21 21.03
N THR A 849 9.50 -5.55 22.08
CA THR A 849 10.93 -5.58 22.37
C THR A 849 11.42 -6.99 22.74
N GLU A 850 10.60 -7.76 23.48
CA GLU A 850 10.87 -9.17 23.79
C GLU A 850 10.90 -10.03 22.49
N LEU A 851 9.99 -9.77 21.56
CA LEU A 851 9.91 -10.47 20.27
C LEU A 851 11.18 -10.25 19.44
N GLU A 852 11.77 -9.04 19.40
CA GLU A 852 13.06 -8.84 18.72
C GLU A 852 14.14 -9.79 19.26
N GLY A 853 14.27 -9.89 20.57
CA GLY A 853 15.21 -10.81 21.21
C GLY A 853 14.96 -12.28 20.87
N ILE A 854 13.66 -12.70 20.85
CA ILE A 854 13.28 -14.05 20.48
C ILE A 854 13.66 -14.36 19.01
N ILE A 855 13.43 -13.43 18.10
CA ILE A 855 13.81 -13.60 16.69
C ILE A 855 15.33 -13.72 16.55
N ASP A 856 16.11 -12.89 17.27
CA ASP A 856 17.55 -12.95 17.25
C ASP A 856 18.08 -14.29 17.80
N GLU A 857 17.52 -14.78 18.90
CA GLU A 857 17.86 -16.10 19.46
C GLU A 857 17.54 -17.24 18.48
N ARG A 858 16.36 -17.18 17.84
CA ARG A 858 15.96 -18.17 16.82
C ARG A 858 16.88 -18.14 15.61
N ASN A 859 17.23 -16.95 15.13
CA ASN A 859 18.15 -16.78 14.01
C ASN A 859 19.58 -17.23 14.34
N ALA A 860 19.97 -17.21 15.60
CA ALA A 860 21.27 -17.73 16.07
C ALA A 860 21.28 -19.25 16.34
N ASN A 861 20.11 -19.89 16.42
CA ASN A 861 20.01 -21.33 16.72
C ASN A 861 20.33 -22.19 15.47
N PRO A 862 21.42 -22.97 15.44
CA PRO A 862 21.80 -23.77 14.28
C PRO A 862 20.86 -24.95 13.99
N GLU A 863 19.96 -25.29 14.90
CA GLU A 863 18.99 -26.37 14.70
C GLU A 863 17.80 -25.90 13.86
N LEU A 864 17.51 -24.58 13.83
CA LEU A 864 16.45 -23.99 13.04
C LEU A 864 16.94 -23.71 11.60
N ARG A 865 16.97 -24.72 10.78
CA ARG A 865 17.62 -24.72 9.46
C ARG A 865 16.93 -23.83 8.43
N ASN A 866 15.64 -23.51 8.62
CA ASN A 866 14.95 -22.58 7.75
C ASN A 866 15.28 -21.11 8.04
N ARG A 867 15.99 -20.82 9.14
CA ARG A 867 16.37 -19.48 9.57
C ARG A 867 17.83 -19.13 9.35
N ASN A 868 18.70 -20.11 9.35
CA ASN A 868 20.14 -19.89 9.28
C ASN A 868 20.85 -20.98 8.47
N GLY A 869 22.12 -20.76 8.18
CA GLY A 869 22.98 -21.64 7.40
C GLY A 869 23.94 -20.85 6.51
N ALA A 870 24.86 -21.54 5.85
CA ALA A 870 25.83 -20.89 4.96
C ALA A 870 25.10 -20.21 3.78
N GLY A 871 25.20 -18.88 3.67
CA GLY A 871 24.59 -18.08 2.63
C GLY A 871 23.08 -17.81 2.79
N ILE A 872 22.48 -18.23 3.89
CA ILE A 872 21.07 -17.94 4.16
C ILE A 872 20.93 -16.53 4.77
N VAL A 873 19.98 -15.75 4.26
CA VAL A 873 19.57 -14.49 4.90
C VAL A 873 18.66 -14.83 6.08
N PRO A 874 18.95 -14.38 7.30
CA PRO A 874 18.09 -14.60 8.45
C PRO A 874 16.68 -14.05 8.21
N TYR A 875 15.66 -14.72 8.74
CA TYR A 875 14.29 -14.23 8.64
C TYR A 875 14.07 -13.12 9.67
N GLU A 876 13.90 -11.88 9.21
CA GLU A 876 13.74 -10.69 10.06
C GLU A 876 12.52 -9.84 9.67
N LEU A 877 11.72 -10.27 8.69
CA LEU A 877 10.60 -9.48 8.15
C LEU A 877 9.53 -9.11 9.19
N LEU A 878 9.45 -9.86 10.29
CA LEU A 878 8.54 -9.59 11.41
C LEU A 878 9.25 -9.05 12.66
N LYS A 879 10.51 -8.65 12.57
CA LYS A 879 11.13 -7.83 13.64
C LYS A 879 10.41 -6.49 13.72
N PRO A 880 9.92 -6.08 14.91
CA PRO A 880 9.03 -4.91 15.01
C PRO A 880 9.65 -3.59 14.58
N PHE A 881 10.93 -3.34 14.87
CA PHE A 881 11.54 -2.03 14.70
C PHE A 881 12.61 -2.01 13.60
N SER A 882 12.77 -0.85 12.97
CA SER A 882 13.78 -0.63 11.93
C SER A 882 14.28 0.82 11.93
N GLU A 883 15.19 1.08 11.01
CA GLU A 883 15.66 2.41 10.60
C GLU A 883 15.27 2.70 9.16
N SER A 884 15.49 3.94 8.70
CA SER A 884 15.25 4.30 7.30
C SER A 884 16.20 3.58 6.36
N GLY A 885 15.70 3.16 5.22
CA GLY A 885 16.46 2.41 4.21
C GLY A 885 15.81 1.08 3.84
N VAL A 886 16.51 0.29 3.02
CA VAL A 886 16.15 -1.10 2.70
C VAL A 886 16.79 -1.99 3.77
N THR A 887 16.02 -2.41 4.75
CA THR A 887 16.52 -3.15 5.92
C THR A 887 16.00 -4.58 6.01
N GLY A 888 14.92 -4.90 5.31
CA GLY A 888 14.25 -6.20 5.36
C GLY A 888 13.65 -6.56 6.72
N LYS A 889 13.44 -5.57 7.60
CA LYS A 889 12.82 -5.71 8.93
C LYS A 889 11.99 -4.46 9.25
N GLY A 890 11.21 -4.51 10.31
CA GLY A 890 10.35 -3.42 10.77
C GLY A 890 8.90 -3.64 10.39
N VAL A 891 8.02 -3.41 11.36
CA VAL A 891 6.57 -3.53 11.19
C VAL A 891 5.92 -2.18 11.45
N PRO A 892 5.73 -1.35 10.41
CA PRO A 892 4.99 -0.10 10.54
C PRO A 892 3.54 -0.33 10.97
N TYR A 893 2.91 0.71 11.51
CA TYR A 893 1.48 0.68 11.81
C TYR A 893 0.64 0.45 10.55
N SER A 894 0.98 1.09 9.45
CA SER A 894 0.15 1.17 8.27
C SER A 894 0.85 0.70 7.00
N ILE A 895 0.06 0.51 5.97
CA ILE A 895 0.51 0.28 4.59
C ILE A 895 0.96 1.63 4.01
N SER A 896 2.18 1.99 4.30
CA SER A 896 2.70 3.34 3.98
C SER A 896 3.49 3.40 2.66
N ILE A 897 3.72 2.25 2.00
CA ILE A 897 4.47 2.13 0.76
C ILE A 897 4.03 0.95 -0.09
#